data_c6e56a1060f9bf0e58ee4c231245e4eb
#
_entry.id   c6e56a1060f9bf0e58ee4c231245e4eb
#
_cell.length_a   1.000
_cell.length_b   1.000
_cell.length_c   1.000
_cell.angle_alpha   90.00
_cell.angle_beta   90.00
_cell.angle_gamma   90.00
#
_symmetry.space_group_name_H-M   'P 1'
#
loop_
_entity.id
_entity.type
_entity.pdbx_description
1 polymer ?
#
loop_
_entity_poly.entity_id
_entity_poly.type
_entity_poly.pdbx_seq_one_letter_code
_entity_poly.pdbx_strand_id
1 'polypeptide(L)'
;MKRFAFTLAATVLFLSISFQPNVEAKETWTGVQSKNFFLIGNGDEKQIKQVAIKLEQFREVFTHLFPRVKFNTPVPTTVVVFKSESSFRPFKPSPNLVGYFQAGEDVNYIALTTELQGSQNPYTVIFHEYTHLLVNNTIEGMPVWFNEGLAEYYSTFTITDDQKIELGDPIGSHVLLLRENKMLPLRTLFHVDYKSPYYNERNKQSIFYAQSWALMHDLLIGKTGRVEQLTTFLDKIISNVPVEEAFQQAFQMTIEAMEKELRDYVKQDRYHILNGHFERKLETDKSLQTVPISEADAQAYLGDLLLHSNRKDCETYLEKALTLDPHSVMAHTAMGMAKLRDGDVDEALKHLEQAVSANSQNYLAHYYYAYALSKIGSTGSMPVSGFAPETAATMRRELLKAIALRPDYPASYNLLGYVSLVTGNNLSETREMVLSALKVSPGRTELIFMLGQLYLRTEDYKNARQLLEQVAKKSDNEQMRQQAQAMLTQLGAFEQQQERFKQIQLQATKSQPTSPELRSTESTPETAMSSEPAVTNDPSSYLREALRKPADGETQVQAVLQNIECAGKDVIFVVKIGEQISRLRTNALKDIELTTYDPAVNGELTCGVRKAQESVVICFIPQVDKRTKSDGIIKSIEFVPSAFKLKP
;
A
#
# COMPACT_ATOMS: atom_id res chain seq x y z
N MET A 1 105.91 2.76 -29.16
CA MET A 1 104.82 1.93 -28.66
C MET A 1 103.94 2.81 -27.76
N LYS A 2 102.85 3.35 -28.33
CA LYS A 2 101.93 4.25 -27.60
C LYS A 2 100.65 3.49 -27.33
N ARG A 3 100.26 3.34 -26.09
CA ARG A 3 99.00 2.74 -25.65
C ARG A 3 97.88 3.82 -25.67
N PHE A 4 96.87 3.62 -26.46
CA PHE A 4 95.61 4.41 -26.41
C PHE A 4 94.70 3.80 -25.37
N ALA A 5 94.25 4.61 -24.42
CA ALA A 5 93.17 4.26 -23.49
C ALA A 5 91.88 4.85 -24.01
N PHE A 6 90.91 3.98 -24.22
CA PHE A 6 89.52 4.38 -24.60
C PHE A 6 88.73 4.50 -23.27
N THR A 7 88.24 5.70 -22.98
CA THR A 7 87.31 5.97 -21.88
C THR A 7 85.91 5.90 -22.44
N LEU A 8 85.09 4.92 -21.98
CA LEU A 8 83.69 4.76 -22.32
C LEU A 8 82.85 5.60 -21.35
N ALA A 9 82.30 6.70 -21.80
CA ALA A 9 81.31 7.49 -21.03
C ALA A 9 79.89 6.89 -21.22
N ALA A 10 79.36 6.27 -20.17
CA ALA A 10 78.00 5.79 -20.13
C ALA A 10 77.04 6.94 -19.75
N THR A 11 76.32 7.44 -20.71
CA THR A 11 75.21 8.42 -20.47
C THR A 11 74.00 7.67 -20.00
N VAL A 12 73.66 7.77 -18.72
CA VAL A 12 72.37 7.25 -18.15
C VAL A 12 71.26 8.26 -18.43
N LEU A 13 70.41 7.91 -19.36
CA LEU A 13 69.19 8.67 -19.68
C LEU A 13 68.11 8.34 -18.63
N PHE A 14 67.88 9.23 -17.65
CA PHE A 14 66.73 9.15 -16.74
C PHE A 14 65.48 9.49 -17.52
N LEU A 15 64.69 8.47 -17.92
CA LEU A 15 63.30 8.64 -18.30
C LEU A 15 62.46 8.92 -17.06
N SER A 16 62.20 10.18 -16.77
CA SER A 16 61.17 10.59 -15.80
C SER A 16 59.81 10.28 -16.41
N ILE A 17 59.23 9.12 -16.06
CA ILE A 17 57.83 8.82 -16.28
C ILE A 17 57.06 9.75 -15.35
N SER A 18 56.58 10.87 -15.91
CA SER A 18 55.58 11.72 -15.23
C SER A 18 54.30 10.92 -15.12
N PHE A 19 54.04 10.33 -13.95
CA PHE A 19 52.71 9.91 -13.55
C PHE A 19 51.86 11.17 -13.47
N GLN A 20 51.21 11.53 -14.53
CA GLN A 20 50.07 12.46 -14.46
C GLN A 20 48.92 11.65 -13.84
N PRO A 21 48.42 12.04 -12.66
CA PRO A 21 47.16 11.47 -12.19
C PRO A 21 46.12 11.76 -13.28
N ASN A 22 45.47 10.74 -13.80
CA ASN A 22 44.28 10.92 -14.59
C ASN A 22 43.30 11.69 -13.69
N VAL A 23 43.25 12.99 -13.84
CA VAL A 23 42.16 13.80 -13.32
C VAL A 23 40.94 13.36 -14.18
N GLU A 24 40.21 12.38 -13.69
CA GLU A 24 38.87 12.11 -14.23
C GLU A 24 38.15 13.46 -14.29
N ALA A 25 37.82 13.88 -15.48
CA ALA A 25 37.08 15.12 -15.68
C ALA A 25 35.82 15.04 -14.81
N LYS A 26 35.70 15.92 -13.84
CA LYS A 26 34.59 15.99 -12.89
C LYS A 26 33.31 16.01 -13.73
N GLU A 27 32.46 14.98 -13.59
CA GLU A 27 31.17 14.94 -14.27
C GLU A 27 30.31 16.11 -13.75
N THR A 28 29.84 16.92 -14.67
CA THR A 28 28.90 18.01 -14.35
C THR A 28 27.48 17.47 -14.47
N TRP A 29 26.72 17.66 -13.41
CA TRP A 29 25.32 17.28 -13.35
C TRP A 29 24.44 18.53 -13.43
N THR A 30 23.36 18.43 -14.19
CA THR A 30 22.40 19.51 -14.40
C THR A 30 21.00 19.00 -14.06
N GLY A 31 20.23 19.81 -13.30
CA GLY A 31 18.83 19.59 -13.03
C GLY A 31 17.95 20.39 -14.00
N VAL A 32 16.81 19.83 -14.37
CA VAL A 32 15.75 20.52 -15.13
C VAL A 32 14.42 20.23 -14.46
N GLN A 33 13.74 21.27 -13.97
CA GLN A 33 12.39 21.19 -13.46
C GLN A 33 11.40 21.52 -14.58
N SER A 34 10.49 20.60 -14.85
CA SER A 34 9.30 20.84 -15.67
C SER A 34 8.03 20.88 -14.82
N LYS A 35 6.87 21.00 -15.43
CA LYS A 35 5.58 21.02 -14.74
C LYS A 35 5.32 19.72 -13.96
N ASN A 36 5.63 18.57 -14.55
CA ASN A 36 5.29 17.25 -13.98
C ASN A 36 6.51 16.37 -13.65
N PHE A 37 7.71 16.79 -14.07
CA PHE A 37 8.93 15.97 -13.93
C PHE A 37 10.08 16.80 -13.37
N PHE A 38 10.90 16.15 -12.54
CA PHE A 38 12.22 16.63 -12.20
C PHE A 38 13.26 15.74 -12.87
N LEU A 39 14.14 16.35 -13.66
CA LEU A 39 15.18 15.64 -14.40
C LEU A 39 16.55 15.99 -13.84
N ILE A 40 17.43 15.00 -13.73
CA ILE A 40 18.86 15.20 -13.52
C ILE A 40 19.64 14.46 -14.60
N GLY A 41 20.75 15.00 -15.02
CA GLY A 41 21.58 14.33 -16.02
C GLY A 41 23.02 14.79 -16.03
N ASN A 42 23.93 13.91 -16.51
CA ASN A 42 25.34 14.19 -16.72
C ASN A 42 25.66 14.50 -18.20
N GLY A 43 24.63 14.71 -19.00
CA GLY A 43 24.72 15.11 -20.40
C GLY A 43 24.59 16.62 -20.62
N ASP A 44 24.46 16.99 -21.89
CA ASP A 44 24.24 18.37 -22.27
C ASP A 44 22.85 18.85 -21.79
N GLU A 45 22.75 20.05 -21.24
CA GLU A 45 21.50 20.66 -20.76
C GLU A 45 20.40 20.61 -21.83
N LYS A 46 20.76 20.85 -23.10
CA LYS A 46 19.83 20.79 -24.22
C LYS A 46 19.20 19.40 -24.37
N GLN A 47 19.99 18.35 -24.20
CA GLN A 47 19.51 16.96 -24.28
C GLN A 47 18.55 16.65 -23.12
N ILE A 48 18.87 17.08 -21.91
CA ILE A 48 18.01 16.88 -20.74
C ILE A 48 16.67 17.62 -20.92
N LYS A 49 16.71 18.85 -21.42
CA LYS A 49 15.49 19.64 -21.76
C LYS A 49 14.66 18.94 -22.84
N GLN A 50 15.28 18.35 -23.85
CA GLN A 50 14.56 17.59 -24.89
C GLN A 50 13.83 16.37 -24.32
N VAL A 51 14.44 15.66 -23.37
CA VAL A 51 13.76 14.56 -22.65
C VAL A 51 12.56 15.08 -21.89
N ALA A 52 12.70 16.19 -21.14
CA ALA A 52 11.60 16.81 -20.42
C ALA A 52 10.44 17.21 -21.36
N ILE A 53 10.74 17.84 -22.47
CA ILE A 53 9.76 18.24 -23.50
C ILE A 53 8.99 17.01 -24.01
N LYS A 54 9.66 15.92 -24.36
CA LYS A 54 9.01 14.70 -24.87
C LYS A 54 8.08 14.06 -23.84
N LEU A 55 8.46 14.03 -22.58
CA LEU A 55 7.62 13.49 -21.52
C LEU A 55 6.39 14.38 -21.26
N GLU A 56 6.55 15.69 -21.24
CA GLU A 56 5.42 16.62 -21.09
C GLU A 56 4.46 16.57 -22.29
N GLN A 57 5.00 16.47 -23.49
CA GLN A 57 4.20 16.32 -24.74
C GLN A 57 3.41 15.03 -24.73
N PHE A 58 4.03 13.91 -24.35
CA PHE A 58 3.32 12.64 -24.17
C PHE A 58 2.13 12.79 -23.20
N ARG A 59 2.37 13.39 -22.03
CA ARG A 59 1.34 13.60 -21.01
C ARG A 59 0.19 14.48 -21.52
N GLU A 60 0.51 15.51 -22.28
CA GLU A 60 -0.50 16.41 -22.87
C GLU A 60 -1.38 15.68 -23.88
N VAL A 61 -0.78 14.92 -24.80
CA VAL A 61 -1.53 14.10 -25.79
C VAL A 61 -2.42 13.08 -25.07
N PHE A 62 -1.86 12.39 -24.07
CA PHE A 62 -2.62 11.42 -23.30
C PHE A 62 -3.88 12.04 -22.66
N THR A 63 -3.74 13.23 -22.07
CA THR A 63 -4.87 13.91 -21.43
C THR A 63 -5.92 14.40 -22.44
N HIS A 64 -5.54 14.70 -23.68
CA HIS A 64 -6.49 15.12 -24.72
C HIS A 64 -7.45 14.03 -25.16
N LEU A 65 -7.03 12.77 -25.11
CA LEU A 65 -7.92 11.65 -25.46
C LEU A 65 -8.95 11.33 -24.38
N PHE A 66 -8.74 11.79 -23.16
CA PHE A 66 -9.65 11.60 -22.03
C PHE A 66 -10.03 12.94 -21.39
N PRO A 67 -10.72 13.85 -22.09
CA PRO A 67 -10.93 15.24 -21.64
C PRO A 67 -11.81 15.36 -20.38
N ARG A 68 -12.55 14.30 -20.03
CA ARG A 68 -13.39 14.24 -18.82
C ARG A 68 -12.62 13.73 -17.60
N VAL A 69 -11.39 13.24 -17.77
CA VAL A 69 -10.59 12.62 -16.73
C VAL A 69 -9.43 13.53 -16.36
N LYS A 70 -9.31 13.88 -15.08
CA LYS A 70 -8.15 14.60 -14.57
C LYS A 70 -7.11 13.60 -14.11
N PHE A 71 -6.11 13.36 -14.94
CA PHE A 71 -5.00 12.48 -14.56
C PHE A 71 -4.12 13.13 -13.51
N ASN A 72 -4.04 12.50 -12.36
CA ASN A 72 -3.18 12.90 -11.27
C ASN A 72 -2.03 11.92 -11.07
N THR A 73 -0.84 12.43 -10.78
CA THR A 73 0.33 11.63 -10.42
C THR A 73 0.82 12.10 -9.06
N PRO A 74 0.18 11.63 -7.96
CA PRO A 74 0.51 12.09 -6.61
C PRO A 74 1.95 11.73 -6.20
N VAL A 75 2.48 10.64 -6.76
CA VAL A 75 3.89 10.25 -6.58
C VAL A 75 4.72 10.99 -7.63
N PRO A 76 5.74 11.78 -7.23
CA PRO A 76 6.58 12.52 -8.17
C PRO A 76 7.37 11.58 -9.05
N THR A 77 7.72 12.05 -10.24
CA THR A 77 8.56 11.29 -11.18
C THR A 77 9.89 12.02 -11.37
N THR A 78 10.96 11.36 -10.95
CA THR A 78 12.34 11.79 -11.17
C THR A 78 12.93 11.08 -12.38
N VAL A 79 13.58 11.82 -13.26
CA VAL A 79 14.16 11.28 -14.50
C VAL A 79 15.68 11.43 -14.46
N VAL A 80 16.39 10.32 -14.56
CA VAL A 80 17.86 10.31 -14.61
C VAL A 80 18.31 10.12 -16.07
N VAL A 81 18.96 11.14 -16.62
CA VAL A 81 19.38 11.19 -18.03
C VAL A 81 20.89 11.01 -18.12
N PHE A 82 21.32 9.89 -18.69
CA PHE A 82 22.72 9.55 -18.85
C PHE A 82 23.21 9.94 -20.24
N LYS A 83 24.38 10.61 -20.32
CA LYS A 83 25.01 11.04 -21.58
C LYS A 83 25.46 9.88 -22.47
N SER A 84 25.77 8.71 -21.85
CA SER A 84 26.33 7.57 -22.59
C SER A 84 25.88 6.23 -22.00
N GLU A 85 25.99 5.19 -22.82
CA GLU A 85 25.78 3.80 -22.38
C GLU A 85 26.73 3.41 -21.23
N SER A 86 27.97 3.87 -21.26
CA SER A 86 28.95 3.57 -20.21
C SER A 86 28.56 4.18 -18.86
N SER A 87 28.00 5.40 -18.83
CA SER A 87 27.50 6.05 -17.62
C SER A 87 26.17 5.47 -17.14
N PHE A 88 25.36 4.92 -18.03
CA PHE A 88 24.07 4.28 -17.70
C PHE A 88 24.22 2.84 -17.20
N ARG A 89 25.22 2.10 -17.69
CA ARG A 89 25.39 0.66 -17.42
C ARG A 89 25.32 0.26 -15.95
N PRO A 90 25.93 0.99 -14.97
CA PRO A 90 25.83 0.63 -13.55
C PRO A 90 24.42 0.62 -13.00
N PHE A 91 23.48 1.36 -13.62
CA PHE A 91 22.12 1.59 -13.12
C PHE A 91 21.06 0.74 -13.83
N LYS A 92 21.44 -0.01 -14.86
CA LYS A 92 20.49 -0.82 -15.65
C LYS A 92 20.06 -2.08 -14.90
N PRO A 93 18.75 -2.39 -14.86
CA PRO A 93 18.24 -3.69 -14.38
C PRO A 93 18.66 -4.85 -15.32
N SER A 94 18.83 -4.59 -16.61
CA SER A 94 19.24 -5.57 -17.61
C SER A 94 20.17 -4.92 -18.66
N PRO A 95 21.20 -5.63 -19.14
CA PRO A 95 22.21 -5.08 -20.06
C PRO A 95 21.65 -4.47 -21.35
N ASN A 96 20.55 -5.01 -21.89
CA ASN A 96 20.00 -4.64 -23.19
C ASN A 96 19.05 -3.43 -23.15
N LEU A 97 18.77 -2.87 -21.98
CA LEU A 97 17.87 -1.72 -21.84
C LEU A 97 18.58 -0.42 -22.21
N VAL A 98 17.89 0.45 -22.94
CA VAL A 98 18.31 1.83 -23.24
C VAL A 98 17.52 2.85 -22.41
N GLY A 99 16.49 2.41 -21.72
CA GLY A 99 15.70 3.14 -20.76
C GLY A 99 14.74 2.22 -20.04
N TYR A 100 14.28 2.64 -18.87
CA TYR A 100 13.26 1.94 -18.08
C TYR A 100 12.48 2.90 -17.20
N PHE A 101 11.32 2.46 -16.77
CA PHE A 101 10.50 3.09 -15.75
C PHE A 101 10.46 2.17 -14.51
N GLN A 102 10.58 2.77 -13.34
CA GLN A 102 10.47 2.11 -12.05
C GLN A 102 9.40 2.81 -11.24
N ALA A 103 8.24 2.18 -11.09
CA ALA A 103 7.20 2.68 -10.19
C ALA A 103 7.65 2.53 -8.73
N GLY A 104 7.37 3.54 -7.91
CA GLY A 104 7.61 3.55 -6.48
C GLY A 104 6.37 4.02 -5.72
N GLU A 105 6.34 3.74 -4.43
CA GLU A 105 5.26 4.23 -3.55
C GLU A 105 5.44 5.71 -3.19
N ASP A 106 6.65 6.22 -3.25
CA ASP A 106 7.10 7.54 -2.81
C ASP A 106 7.72 8.38 -3.92
N VAL A 107 8.43 7.76 -4.85
CA VAL A 107 8.97 8.37 -6.06
C VAL A 107 8.97 7.38 -7.21
N ASN A 108 8.59 7.84 -8.41
CA ASN A 108 8.78 7.08 -9.62
C ASN A 108 10.10 7.49 -10.28
N TYR A 109 10.83 6.52 -10.81
CA TYR A 109 12.04 6.78 -11.57
C TYR A 109 11.89 6.44 -13.04
N ILE A 110 12.36 7.34 -13.90
CA ILE A 110 12.67 7.06 -15.29
C ILE A 110 14.20 7.17 -15.42
N ALA A 111 14.85 6.17 -15.98
CA ALA A 111 16.27 6.23 -16.28
C ALA A 111 16.51 5.86 -17.73
N LEU A 112 17.25 6.68 -18.45
CA LEU A 112 17.53 6.48 -19.86
C LEU A 112 18.88 7.05 -20.28
N THR A 113 19.41 6.54 -21.41
CA THR A 113 20.57 7.16 -22.07
C THR A 113 20.13 7.95 -23.31
N THR A 114 20.83 9.04 -23.57
CA THR A 114 20.67 9.80 -24.82
C THR A 114 21.54 9.26 -25.96
N GLU A 115 22.48 8.36 -25.66
CA GLU A 115 23.29 7.66 -26.67
C GLU A 115 22.50 6.45 -27.18
N LEU A 116 21.87 6.61 -28.36
CA LEU A 116 21.06 5.57 -29.00
C LEU A 116 21.87 4.81 -30.04
N GLN A 117 21.78 3.48 -30.03
CA GLN A 117 22.38 2.62 -31.04
C GLN A 117 21.28 1.97 -31.89
N GLY A 118 21.35 2.21 -33.21
CA GLY A 118 20.40 1.62 -34.18
C GLY A 118 18.98 2.16 -34.03
N SER A 119 18.00 1.27 -34.12
CA SER A 119 16.57 1.60 -34.04
C SER A 119 15.98 1.57 -32.62
N GLN A 120 16.81 1.49 -31.57
CA GLN A 120 16.34 1.45 -30.20
C GLN A 120 15.73 2.78 -29.78
N ASN A 121 14.52 2.71 -29.22
CA ASN A 121 13.80 3.87 -28.68
C ASN A 121 13.51 3.65 -27.18
N PRO A 122 14.14 4.41 -26.27
CA PRO A 122 13.89 4.26 -24.84
C PRO A 122 12.47 4.64 -24.44
N TYR A 123 11.81 5.50 -25.22
CA TYR A 123 10.48 6.00 -24.90
C TYR A 123 9.38 4.95 -25.05
N THR A 124 9.56 3.93 -25.88
CA THR A 124 8.56 2.85 -26.05
C THR A 124 8.18 2.22 -24.70
N VAL A 125 9.17 1.76 -23.93
CA VAL A 125 8.94 1.18 -22.59
C VAL A 125 8.49 2.24 -21.60
N ILE A 126 9.09 3.43 -21.64
CA ILE A 126 8.74 4.52 -20.72
C ILE A 126 7.28 4.94 -20.89
N PHE A 127 6.80 5.12 -22.12
CA PHE A 127 5.41 5.51 -22.36
C PHE A 127 4.41 4.41 -22.04
N HIS A 128 4.78 3.14 -22.26
CA HIS A 128 3.98 2.01 -21.84
C HIS A 128 3.74 2.03 -20.32
N GLU A 129 4.82 2.06 -19.52
CA GLU A 129 4.73 2.04 -18.06
C GLU A 129 4.10 3.33 -17.50
N TYR A 130 4.40 4.47 -18.11
CA TYR A 130 3.81 5.74 -17.67
C TYR A 130 2.31 5.81 -17.96
N THR A 131 1.83 5.13 -19.00
CA THR A 131 0.40 4.96 -19.26
C THR A 131 -0.27 4.21 -18.11
N HIS A 132 0.31 3.10 -17.65
CA HIS A 132 -0.19 2.38 -16.46
C HIS A 132 -0.26 3.29 -15.23
N LEU A 133 0.78 4.08 -14.98
CA LEU A 133 0.80 5.02 -13.87
C LEU A 133 -0.36 6.02 -13.95
N LEU A 134 -0.61 6.61 -15.12
CA LEU A 134 -1.68 7.57 -15.32
C LEU A 134 -3.06 6.94 -15.11
N VAL A 135 -3.29 5.75 -15.67
CA VAL A 135 -4.58 5.03 -15.57
C VAL A 135 -4.83 4.59 -14.14
N ASN A 136 -3.89 3.87 -13.53
CA ASN A 136 -4.07 3.26 -12.20
C ASN A 136 -4.26 4.29 -11.07
N ASN A 137 -3.63 5.47 -11.18
CA ASN A 137 -3.83 6.53 -10.20
C ASN A 137 -5.18 7.25 -10.32
N THR A 138 -5.84 7.11 -11.48
CA THR A 138 -7.00 7.96 -11.80
C THR A 138 -8.30 7.19 -11.88
N ILE A 139 -8.26 5.95 -12.41
CA ILE A 139 -9.45 5.17 -12.69
C ILE A 139 -9.32 3.81 -12.01
N GLU A 140 -10.20 3.57 -11.03
CA GLU A 140 -10.25 2.30 -10.31
C GLU A 140 -10.98 1.22 -11.10
N GLY A 141 -10.48 -0.03 -11.00
CA GLY A 141 -11.16 -1.21 -11.53
C GLY A 141 -11.15 -1.32 -13.06
N MET A 142 -10.16 -0.71 -13.72
CA MET A 142 -9.98 -0.91 -15.17
C MET A 142 -9.66 -2.36 -15.49
N PRO A 143 -10.33 -2.94 -16.53
CA PRO A 143 -9.99 -4.28 -17.00
C PRO A 143 -8.53 -4.38 -17.45
N VAL A 144 -7.87 -5.50 -17.12
CA VAL A 144 -6.44 -5.71 -17.43
C VAL A 144 -6.17 -5.60 -18.93
N TRP A 145 -7.03 -6.18 -19.78
CA TRP A 145 -6.88 -6.10 -21.23
C TRP A 145 -6.92 -4.66 -21.75
N PHE A 146 -7.75 -3.79 -21.15
CA PHE A 146 -7.83 -2.38 -21.52
C PHE A 146 -6.58 -1.63 -21.12
N ASN A 147 -6.12 -1.84 -19.87
CA ASN A 147 -4.94 -1.18 -19.35
C ASN A 147 -3.68 -1.55 -20.17
N GLU A 148 -3.50 -2.84 -20.47
CA GLU A 148 -2.38 -3.31 -21.33
C GLU A 148 -2.52 -2.85 -22.78
N GLY A 149 -3.70 -2.97 -23.35
CA GLY A 149 -3.92 -2.55 -24.74
C GLY A 149 -3.72 -1.06 -24.95
N LEU A 150 -4.10 -0.24 -23.95
CA LEU A 150 -3.86 1.20 -23.98
C LEU A 150 -2.37 1.52 -23.85
N ALA A 151 -1.67 0.85 -22.92
CA ALA A 151 -0.23 1.03 -22.73
C ALA A 151 0.57 0.63 -23.99
N GLU A 152 0.22 -0.49 -24.63
CA GLU A 152 0.81 -0.90 -25.91
C GLU A 152 0.51 0.10 -27.04
N TYR A 153 -0.71 0.63 -27.12
CA TYR A 153 -1.06 1.66 -28.10
C TYR A 153 -0.23 2.93 -27.94
N TYR A 154 -0.11 3.44 -26.70
CA TYR A 154 0.67 4.64 -26.40
C TYR A 154 2.18 4.43 -26.43
N SER A 155 2.67 3.20 -26.34
CA SER A 155 4.10 2.88 -26.48
C SER A 155 4.66 3.28 -27.86
N THR A 156 3.78 3.41 -28.85
CA THR A 156 4.11 3.79 -30.24
C THR A 156 4.12 5.31 -30.47
N PHE A 157 3.85 6.11 -29.43
CA PHE A 157 3.84 7.56 -29.54
C PHE A 157 5.18 8.11 -30.00
N THR A 158 5.17 8.92 -31.06
CA THR A 158 6.34 9.64 -31.55
C THR A 158 6.02 11.09 -31.86
N ILE A 159 7.04 11.92 -31.79
CA ILE A 159 7.00 13.32 -32.22
C ILE A 159 8.06 13.49 -33.29
N THR A 160 7.63 13.77 -34.51
CA THR A 160 8.51 13.90 -35.67
C THR A 160 9.05 15.31 -35.85
N ASP A 161 8.24 16.31 -35.54
CA ASP A 161 8.61 17.72 -35.46
C ASP A 161 8.03 18.30 -34.18
N ASP A 162 8.47 19.49 -33.76
CA ASP A 162 7.99 20.16 -32.51
C ASP A 162 6.46 20.24 -32.38
N GLN A 163 5.70 19.91 -33.41
CA GLN A 163 4.25 20.04 -33.49
C GLN A 163 3.52 18.84 -34.08
N LYS A 164 4.23 17.95 -34.80
CA LYS A 164 3.62 16.76 -35.41
C LYS A 164 3.77 15.55 -34.48
N ILE A 165 2.65 14.92 -34.20
CA ILE A 165 2.59 13.67 -33.43
C ILE A 165 2.11 12.53 -34.32
N GLU A 166 2.67 11.37 -34.10
CA GLU A 166 2.20 10.11 -34.63
C GLU A 166 1.92 9.15 -33.48
N LEU A 167 0.78 8.47 -33.53
CA LEU A 167 0.34 7.55 -32.50
C LEU A 167 -0.42 6.38 -33.14
N GLY A 168 -0.19 5.17 -32.64
CA GLY A 168 -0.83 3.97 -33.16
C GLY A 168 -0.07 3.38 -34.35
N ASP A 169 1.26 3.55 -34.42
CA ASP A 169 2.06 2.77 -35.39
C ASP A 169 1.94 1.27 -35.05
N PRO A 170 1.72 0.39 -36.08
CA PRO A 170 1.52 -1.02 -35.81
C PRO A 170 2.77 -1.69 -35.21
N ILE A 171 2.56 -2.42 -34.12
CA ILE A 171 3.61 -3.21 -33.49
C ILE A 171 3.81 -4.50 -34.31
N GLY A 172 4.83 -4.53 -35.17
CA GLY A 172 5.03 -5.61 -36.14
C GLY A 172 5.10 -7.01 -35.51
N SER A 173 5.70 -7.16 -34.33
CA SER A 173 5.74 -8.43 -33.60
C SER A 173 4.34 -8.88 -33.14
N HIS A 174 3.48 -7.97 -32.72
CA HIS A 174 2.09 -8.27 -32.33
C HIS A 174 1.25 -8.69 -33.53
N VAL A 175 1.38 -7.95 -34.64
CA VAL A 175 0.69 -8.30 -35.90
C VAL A 175 1.09 -9.70 -36.38
N LEU A 176 2.39 -10.00 -36.40
CA LEU A 176 2.88 -11.32 -36.78
C LEU A 176 2.35 -12.43 -35.87
N LEU A 177 2.44 -12.22 -34.55
CA LEU A 177 1.97 -13.18 -33.57
C LEU A 177 0.47 -13.49 -33.73
N LEU A 178 -0.37 -12.45 -33.95
CA LEU A 178 -1.81 -12.60 -34.13
C LEU A 178 -2.20 -13.27 -35.46
N ARG A 179 -1.38 -13.12 -36.50
CA ARG A 179 -1.60 -13.78 -37.80
C ARG A 179 -1.23 -15.25 -37.77
N GLU A 180 -0.22 -15.62 -37.02
CA GLU A 180 0.30 -16.97 -36.92
C GLU A 180 -0.37 -17.83 -35.86
N ASN A 181 -1.05 -17.22 -34.88
CA ASN A 181 -1.63 -17.92 -33.75
C ASN A 181 -3.14 -17.70 -33.62
N LYS A 182 -3.80 -18.64 -32.94
CA LYS A 182 -5.22 -18.52 -32.62
C LYS A 182 -5.40 -17.46 -31.53
N MET A 183 -6.25 -16.47 -31.80
CA MET A 183 -6.64 -15.45 -30.85
C MET A 183 -7.52 -16.03 -29.72
N LEU A 184 -7.45 -15.45 -28.55
CA LEU A 184 -8.36 -15.75 -27.44
C LEU A 184 -9.79 -15.33 -27.80
N PRO A 185 -10.82 -16.08 -27.40
CA PRO A 185 -12.17 -15.57 -27.43
C PRO A 185 -12.27 -14.24 -26.67
N LEU A 186 -12.97 -13.24 -27.19
CA LEU A 186 -13.07 -11.93 -26.51
C LEU A 186 -13.71 -12.05 -25.12
N ARG A 187 -14.63 -13.01 -24.93
CA ARG A 187 -15.13 -13.31 -23.58
C ARG A 187 -14.01 -13.70 -22.61
N THR A 188 -13.06 -14.50 -23.06
CA THR A 188 -11.89 -14.86 -22.27
C THR A 188 -11.00 -13.65 -22.03
N LEU A 189 -10.72 -12.86 -23.07
CA LEU A 189 -9.90 -11.64 -22.99
C LEU A 189 -10.45 -10.65 -21.94
N PHE A 190 -11.76 -10.43 -21.94
CA PHE A 190 -12.41 -9.49 -21.04
C PHE A 190 -12.41 -9.93 -19.57
N HIS A 191 -12.25 -11.23 -19.30
CA HIS A 191 -12.19 -11.80 -17.95
C HIS A 191 -10.76 -12.11 -17.48
N VAL A 192 -9.74 -11.77 -18.26
CA VAL A 192 -8.35 -11.90 -17.82
C VAL A 192 -8.11 -10.94 -16.65
N ASP A 193 -7.63 -11.48 -15.55
CA ASP A 193 -7.18 -10.77 -14.37
C ASP A 193 -5.69 -10.99 -14.12
N TYR A 194 -5.12 -10.34 -13.12
CA TYR A 194 -3.70 -10.46 -12.76
C TYR A 194 -3.27 -11.87 -12.31
N LYS A 195 -4.21 -12.77 -12.02
CA LYS A 195 -3.96 -14.18 -11.67
C LYS A 195 -4.12 -15.13 -12.85
N SER A 196 -4.63 -14.62 -13.96
CA SER A 196 -4.88 -15.42 -15.15
C SER A 196 -3.57 -15.98 -15.74
N PRO A 197 -3.52 -17.24 -16.20
CA PRO A 197 -2.36 -17.79 -16.88
C PRO A 197 -2.04 -17.09 -18.20
N TYR A 198 -2.96 -16.33 -18.75
CA TYR A 198 -2.76 -15.52 -19.96
C TYR A 198 -2.03 -14.20 -19.67
N TYR A 199 -2.09 -13.70 -18.42
CA TYR A 199 -1.36 -12.51 -18.00
C TYR A 199 0.04 -12.89 -17.51
N ASN A 200 1.08 -12.30 -18.08
CA ASN A 200 2.45 -12.53 -17.66
C ASN A 200 3.30 -11.29 -17.91
N GLU A 201 3.52 -10.49 -16.88
CA GLU A 201 4.35 -9.27 -16.96
C GLU A 201 5.77 -9.51 -17.48
N ARG A 202 6.32 -10.71 -17.26
CA ARG A 202 7.67 -11.06 -17.73
C ARG A 202 7.70 -11.39 -19.24
N ASN A 203 6.55 -11.71 -19.84
CA ASN A 203 6.44 -12.04 -21.25
C ASN A 203 5.33 -11.22 -21.92
N LYS A 204 5.61 -9.93 -22.13
CA LYS A 204 4.71 -8.99 -22.86
C LYS A 204 4.54 -9.33 -24.35
N GLN A 205 5.21 -10.35 -24.86
CA GLN A 205 5.05 -10.87 -26.22
C GLN A 205 4.04 -12.01 -26.31
N SER A 206 3.09 -12.10 -25.38
CA SER A 206 2.04 -13.11 -25.38
C SER A 206 0.86 -12.71 -26.27
N ILE A 207 0.05 -13.70 -26.63
CA ILE A 207 -1.17 -13.49 -27.42
C ILE A 207 -2.13 -12.51 -26.73
N PHE A 208 -2.13 -12.48 -25.40
CA PHE A 208 -2.95 -11.57 -24.61
C PHE A 208 -2.59 -10.10 -24.87
N TYR A 209 -1.32 -9.73 -24.78
CA TYR A 209 -0.86 -8.35 -25.03
C TYR A 209 -1.09 -7.92 -26.48
N ALA A 210 -0.74 -8.79 -27.43
CA ALA A 210 -0.94 -8.52 -28.84
C ALA A 210 -2.41 -8.31 -29.18
N GLN A 211 -3.31 -9.13 -28.61
CA GLN A 211 -4.75 -9.02 -28.86
C GLN A 211 -5.36 -7.81 -28.13
N SER A 212 -4.91 -7.49 -26.92
CA SER A 212 -5.31 -6.28 -26.22
C SER A 212 -4.93 -5.02 -27.00
N TRP A 213 -3.69 -4.97 -27.51
CA TRP A 213 -3.25 -3.91 -28.42
C TRP A 213 -4.14 -3.82 -29.66
N ALA A 214 -4.37 -4.93 -30.37
CA ALA A 214 -5.13 -4.91 -31.62
C ALA A 214 -6.58 -4.43 -31.41
N LEU A 215 -7.22 -4.86 -30.32
CA LEU A 215 -8.57 -4.43 -29.95
C LEU A 215 -8.60 -2.93 -29.62
N MET A 216 -7.66 -2.44 -28.83
CA MET A 216 -7.57 -1.01 -28.50
C MET A 216 -7.29 -0.18 -29.75
N HIS A 217 -6.37 -0.63 -30.60
CA HIS A 217 -6.02 0.04 -31.85
C HIS A 217 -7.23 0.16 -32.78
N ASP A 218 -8.01 -0.93 -32.95
CA ASP A 218 -9.22 -0.93 -33.78
C ASP A 218 -10.32 -0.02 -33.19
N LEU A 219 -10.54 -0.07 -31.88
CA LEU A 219 -11.54 0.76 -31.21
C LEU A 219 -11.22 2.26 -31.22
N LEU A 220 -9.93 2.62 -31.12
CA LEU A 220 -9.52 4.03 -31.09
C LEU A 220 -9.42 4.64 -32.49
N ILE A 221 -8.77 3.96 -33.45
CA ILE A 221 -8.43 4.52 -34.76
C ILE A 221 -8.76 3.60 -35.95
N GLY A 222 -9.47 2.49 -35.72
CA GLY A 222 -9.99 1.65 -36.79
C GLY A 222 -10.97 2.40 -37.70
N LYS A 223 -11.39 1.76 -38.79
CA LYS A 223 -12.25 2.38 -39.82
C LYS A 223 -13.52 3.06 -39.29
N THR A 224 -14.07 2.55 -38.21
CA THR A 224 -15.33 3.05 -37.62
C THR A 224 -15.10 4.04 -36.48
N GLY A 225 -13.92 4.05 -35.85
CA GLY A 225 -13.62 4.87 -34.67
C GLY A 225 -14.69 4.76 -33.59
N ARG A 226 -14.43 3.97 -32.53
CA ARG A 226 -15.49 3.66 -31.52
C ARG A 226 -15.17 4.24 -30.15
N VAL A 227 -14.54 5.41 -30.10
CA VAL A 227 -14.11 6.03 -28.83
C VAL A 227 -15.28 6.29 -27.87
N GLU A 228 -16.41 6.79 -28.39
CA GLU A 228 -17.61 7.04 -27.55
C GLU A 228 -18.23 5.75 -27.01
N GLN A 229 -18.28 4.72 -27.86
CA GLN A 229 -18.76 3.40 -27.46
C GLN A 229 -17.84 2.75 -26.43
N LEU A 230 -16.54 2.86 -26.63
CA LEU A 230 -15.54 2.41 -25.66
C LEU A 230 -15.69 3.13 -24.33
N THR A 231 -15.86 4.45 -24.33
CA THR A 231 -16.08 5.23 -23.12
C THR A 231 -17.37 4.77 -22.40
N THR A 232 -18.46 4.56 -23.15
CA THR A 232 -19.71 4.05 -22.59
C THR A 232 -19.54 2.66 -21.98
N PHE A 233 -18.79 1.79 -22.63
CA PHE A 233 -18.48 0.44 -22.13
C PHE A 233 -17.71 0.49 -20.82
N LEU A 234 -16.68 1.31 -20.75
CA LEU A 234 -15.86 1.48 -19.54
C LEU A 234 -16.68 2.06 -18.37
N ASP A 235 -17.48 3.09 -18.61
CA ASP A 235 -18.35 3.69 -17.59
C ASP A 235 -19.31 2.63 -16.97
N LYS A 236 -19.82 1.72 -17.79
CA LYS A 236 -20.69 0.63 -17.33
C LYS A 236 -19.92 -0.41 -16.52
N ILE A 237 -18.71 -0.81 -16.96
CA ILE A 237 -17.84 -1.74 -16.24
C ILE A 237 -17.50 -1.16 -14.85
N ILE A 238 -17.08 0.10 -14.80
CA ILE A 238 -16.77 0.80 -13.55
C ILE A 238 -18.00 0.85 -12.62
N SER A 239 -19.20 0.97 -13.21
CA SER A 239 -20.47 0.93 -12.49
C SER A 239 -20.93 -0.50 -12.12
N ASN A 240 -20.06 -1.52 -12.28
CA ASN A 240 -20.33 -2.93 -12.00
C ASN A 240 -21.44 -3.58 -12.83
N VAL A 241 -21.72 -3.07 -14.03
CA VAL A 241 -22.57 -3.79 -14.99
C VAL A 241 -21.79 -5.02 -15.50
N PRO A 242 -22.42 -6.22 -15.59
CA PRO A 242 -21.75 -7.39 -16.15
C PRO A 242 -21.15 -7.11 -17.54
N VAL A 243 -19.97 -7.68 -17.82
CA VAL A 243 -19.17 -7.37 -19.03
C VAL A 243 -19.97 -7.55 -20.31
N GLU A 244 -20.70 -8.66 -20.44
CA GLU A 244 -21.49 -8.98 -21.63
C GLU A 244 -22.64 -7.99 -21.84
N GLU A 245 -23.32 -7.61 -20.76
CA GLU A 245 -24.41 -6.64 -20.79
C GLU A 245 -23.87 -5.24 -21.12
N ALA A 246 -22.78 -4.82 -20.46
CA ALA A 246 -22.10 -3.56 -20.72
C ALA A 246 -21.66 -3.46 -22.20
N PHE A 247 -21.10 -4.55 -22.73
CA PHE A 247 -20.66 -4.64 -24.13
C PHE A 247 -21.85 -4.48 -25.09
N GLN A 248 -22.92 -5.25 -24.90
CA GLN A 248 -24.13 -5.18 -25.74
C GLN A 248 -24.75 -3.77 -25.75
N GLN A 249 -24.84 -3.15 -24.57
CA GLN A 249 -25.39 -1.80 -24.42
C GLN A 249 -24.52 -0.72 -25.07
N ALA A 250 -23.21 -0.86 -25.01
CA ALA A 250 -22.28 0.14 -25.54
C ALA A 250 -22.07 0.00 -27.04
N PHE A 251 -21.80 -1.20 -27.54
CA PHE A 251 -21.43 -1.44 -28.93
C PHE A 251 -22.61 -1.81 -29.81
N GLN A 252 -23.79 -2.17 -29.25
CA GLN A 252 -25.00 -2.58 -29.97
C GLN A 252 -24.75 -3.73 -30.96
N MET A 253 -23.81 -4.61 -30.64
CA MET A 253 -23.43 -5.78 -31.41
C MET A 253 -23.02 -6.93 -30.48
N THR A 254 -22.97 -8.15 -31.02
CA THR A 254 -22.53 -9.30 -30.22
C THR A 254 -21.01 -9.34 -30.11
N ILE A 255 -20.51 -9.97 -29.02
CA ILE A 255 -19.07 -10.17 -28.80
C ILE A 255 -18.45 -10.98 -29.94
N GLU A 256 -19.18 -11.97 -30.48
CA GLU A 256 -18.75 -12.80 -31.61
C GLU A 256 -18.62 -12.01 -32.91
N ALA A 257 -19.48 -11.00 -33.11
CA ALA A 257 -19.37 -10.10 -34.26
C ALA A 257 -18.11 -9.22 -34.15
N MET A 258 -17.85 -8.64 -32.98
CA MET A 258 -16.60 -7.88 -32.72
C MET A 258 -15.36 -8.77 -32.89
N GLU A 259 -15.43 -10.01 -32.40
CA GLU A 259 -14.34 -10.98 -32.55
C GLU A 259 -14.02 -11.30 -34.01
N LYS A 260 -15.06 -11.39 -34.85
CA LYS A 260 -14.88 -11.54 -36.31
C LYS A 260 -14.25 -10.29 -36.93
N GLU A 261 -14.75 -9.09 -36.58
CA GLU A 261 -14.17 -7.83 -37.06
C GLU A 261 -12.72 -7.70 -36.67
N LEU A 262 -12.35 -8.02 -35.42
CA LEU A 262 -10.96 -7.97 -34.95
C LEU A 262 -10.05 -8.95 -35.73
N ARG A 263 -10.55 -10.17 -36.04
CA ARG A 263 -9.79 -11.10 -36.90
C ARG A 263 -9.56 -10.56 -38.30
N ASP A 264 -10.54 -9.89 -38.86
CA ASP A 264 -10.40 -9.27 -40.21
C ASP A 264 -9.51 -8.03 -40.15
N TYR A 265 -9.57 -7.27 -39.04
CA TYR A 265 -8.69 -6.13 -38.80
C TYR A 265 -7.22 -6.52 -38.76
N VAL A 266 -6.85 -7.59 -38.07
CA VAL A 266 -5.46 -8.06 -37.96
C VAL A 266 -4.89 -8.53 -39.31
N LYS A 267 -5.72 -8.96 -40.27
CA LYS A 267 -5.29 -9.44 -41.58
C LYS A 267 -4.98 -8.32 -42.59
N GLN A 268 -5.38 -7.07 -42.31
CA GLN A 268 -5.15 -5.96 -43.24
C GLN A 268 -3.66 -5.64 -43.38
N ASP A 269 -3.26 -5.21 -44.57
CA ASP A 269 -1.86 -4.88 -44.86
C ASP A 269 -1.46 -3.47 -44.43
N ARG A 270 -2.43 -2.61 -44.17
CA ARG A 270 -2.20 -1.22 -43.75
C ARG A 270 -3.07 -0.89 -42.59
N TYR A 271 -2.46 -0.32 -41.55
CA TYR A 271 -3.14 0.18 -40.36
C TYR A 271 -3.26 1.70 -40.41
N HIS A 272 -4.30 2.22 -39.84
CA HIS A 272 -4.43 3.66 -39.60
C HIS A 272 -3.44 4.10 -38.54
N ILE A 273 -2.86 5.28 -38.73
CA ILE A 273 -1.99 5.94 -37.77
C ILE A 273 -2.62 7.31 -37.48
N LEU A 274 -2.77 7.66 -36.23
CA LEU A 274 -3.23 8.97 -35.83
C LEU A 274 -2.09 9.97 -36.08
N ASN A 275 -2.29 10.86 -37.04
CA ASN A 275 -1.41 12.01 -37.29
C ASN A 275 -2.08 13.24 -36.72
N GLY A 276 -1.48 13.81 -35.68
CA GLY A 276 -1.94 15.02 -35.03
C GLY A 276 -0.99 16.18 -35.28
N HIS A 277 -1.50 17.39 -35.17
CA HIS A 277 -0.71 18.60 -35.20
C HIS A 277 -1.19 19.52 -34.05
N PHE A 278 -0.28 19.96 -33.21
CA PHE A 278 -0.61 20.95 -32.21
C PHE A 278 -0.80 22.30 -32.86
N GLU A 279 -1.97 22.94 -32.71
CA GLU A 279 -2.26 24.27 -33.25
C GLU A 279 -1.33 25.35 -32.69
N ARG A 280 -0.82 25.13 -31.48
CA ARG A 280 0.17 25.96 -30.83
C ARG A 280 1.38 25.13 -30.48
N LYS A 281 2.58 25.69 -30.71
CA LYS A 281 3.81 25.10 -30.17
C LYS A 281 3.60 24.92 -28.67
N LEU A 282 3.73 23.67 -28.21
CA LEU A 282 3.64 23.39 -26.79
C LEU A 282 4.64 24.28 -26.06
N GLU A 283 4.14 25.20 -25.21
CA GLU A 283 4.99 26.17 -24.48
C GLU A 283 5.81 25.48 -23.37
N THR A 284 6.21 24.23 -23.59
CA THR A 284 7.00 23.42 -22.67
C THR A 284 8.37 24.04 -22.40
N ASP A 285 8.96 24.70 -23.41
CA ASP A 285 10.28 25.35 -23.26
C ASP A 285 10.31 26.48 -22.25
N LYS A 286 9.23 27.28 -22.13
CA LYS A 286 9.19 28.44 -21.24
C LYS A 286 8.99 28.06 -19.78
N SER A 287 8.50 26.86 -19.50
CA SER A 287 8.27 26.37 -18.15
C SER A 287 9.46 25.60 -17.58
N LEU A 288 10.48 25.29 -18.38
CA LEU A 288 11.64 24.55 -17.94
C LEU A 288 12.61 25.45 -17.17
N GLN A 289 12.88 25.09 -15.93
CA GLN A 289 13.85 25.77 -15.09
C GLN A 289 15.10 24.91 -14.93
N THR A 290 16.26 25.44 -15.27
CA THR A 290 17.54 24.80 -15.02
C THR A 290 17.94 25.02 -13.56
N VAL A 291 18.28 23.92 -12.88
CA VAL A 291 18.71 23.92 -11.48
C VAL A 291 20.14 23.35 -11.42
N PRO A 292 21.08 24.05 -10.78
CA PRO A 292 22.42 23.47 -10.56
C PRO A 292 22.33 22.27 -9.62
N ILE A 293 23.01 21.19 -9.97
CA ILE A 293 23.10 19.98 -9.15
C ILE A 293 24.53 19.84 -8.66
N SER A 294 24.70 19.79 -7.34
CA SER A 294 26.01 19.49 -6.74
C SER A 294 26.40 18.04 -6.98
N GLU A 295 27.70 17.72 -6.86
CA GLU A 295 28.14 16.32 -6.93
C GLU A 295 27.53 15.48 -5.80
N ALA A 296 27.36 16.05 -4.60
CA ALA A 296 26.69 15.40 -3.49
C ALA A 296 25.23 15.04 -3.82
N ASP A 297 24.47 16.01 -4.38
CA ASP A 297 23.09 15.75 -4.80
C ASP A 297 23.02 14.69 -5.89
N ALA A 298 23.91 14.76 -6.88
CA ALA A 298 23.94 13.76 -7.95
C ALA A 298 24.17 12.35 -7.39
N GLN A 299 25.14 12.18 -6.46
CA GLN A 299 25.38 10.90 -5.81
C GLN A 299 24.16 10.46 -4.97
N ALA A 300 23.49 11.38 -4.29
CA ALA A 300 22.28 11.08 -3.53
C ALA A 300 21.13 10.58 -4.44
N TYR A 301 20.89 11.24 -5.58
CA TYR A 301 19.89 10.79 -6.57
C TYR A 301 20.23 9.43 -7.19
N LEU A 302 21.51 9.17 -7.47
CA LEU A 302 21.94 7.89 -8.00
C LEU A 302 21.79 6.76 -6.98
N GLY A 303 22.11 7.04 -5.71
CA GLY A 303 21.89 6.11 -4.60
C GLY A 303 20.40 5.82 -4.40
N ASP A 304 19.56 6.84 -4.46
CA ASP A 304 18.11 6.71 -4.32
C ASP A 304 17.48 5.92 -5.49
N LEU A 305 17.94 6.14 -6.73
CA LEU A 305 17.55 5.33 -7.90
C LEU A 305 17.86 3.84 -7.69
N LEU A 306 19.06 3.53 -7.17
CA LEU A 306 19.45 2.15 -6.88
C LEU A 306 18.66 1.55 -5.72
N LEU A 307 18.36 2.36 -4.70
CA LEU A 307 17.52 1.96 -3.58
C LEU A 307 16.13 1.52 -4.07
N HIS A 308 15.48 2.31 -4.92
CA HIS A 308 14.17 2.00 -5.51
C HIS A 308 14.21 0.82 -6.48
N SER A 309 15.39 0.52 -7.05
CA SER A 309 15.63 -0.71 -7.81
C SER A 309 15.99 -1.92 -6.92
N ASN A 310 15.82 -1.80 -5.60
CA ASN A 310 16.12 -2.80 -4.58
C ASN A 310 17.57 -3.32 -4.62
N ARG A 311 18.50 -2.44 -4.96
CA ARG A 311 19.94 -2.75 -5.06
C ARG A 311 20.69 -2.33 -3.78
N LYS A 312 21.55 -3.22 -3.29
CA LYS A 312 22.35 -2.97 -2.07
C LYS A 312 23.48 -1.97 -2.27
N ASP A 313 24.02 -1.86 -3.48
CA ASP A 313 25.10 -0.92 -3.81
C ASP A 313 24.64 0.55 -3.79
N CYS A 314 23.35 0.83 -3.52
CA CYS A 314 22.84 2.18 -3.25
C CYS A 314 23.62 2.87 -2.13
N GLU A 315 24.02 2.16 -1.07
CA GLU A 315 24.72 2.73 0.07
C GLU A 315 26.08 3.34 -0.33
N THR A 316 26.80 2.74 -1.26
CA THR A 316 28.09 3.29 -1.76
C THR A 316 27.93 4.70 -2.32
N TYR A 317 26.85 4.96 -3.05
CA TYR A 317 26.57 6.29 -3.60
C TYR A 317 26.11 7.27 -2.53
N LEU A 318 25.29 6.80 -1.57
CA LEU A 318 24.79 7.61 -0.46
C LEU A 318 25.92 7.99 0.51
N GLU A 319 26.84 7.08 0.83
CA GLU A 319 28.04 7.35 1.63
C GLU A 319 28.95 8.38 0.94
N LYS A 320 29.12 8.27 -0.38
CA LYS A 320 29.87 9.25 -1.15
C LYS A 320 29.18 10.62 -1.10
N ALA A 321 27.84 10.67 -1.21
CA ALA A 321 27.08 11.91 -1.07
C ALA A 321 27.30 12.55 0.30
N LEU A 322 27.20 11.77 1.39
CA LEU A 322 27.41 12.24 2.76
C LEU A 322 28.88 12.61 3.05
N THR A 323 29.84 12.02 2.35
CA THR A 323 31.25 12.44 2.42
C THR A 323 31.46 13.82 1.79
N LEU A 324 30.74 14.10 0.69
CA LEU A 324 30.81 15.39 0.00
C LEU A 324 30.00 16.48 0.70
N ASP A 325 28.84 16.13 1.24
CA ASP A 325 27.98 17.01 2.04
C ASP A 325 27.37 16.22 3.21
N PRO A 326 27.98 16.32 4.41
CA PRO A 326 27.49 15.66 5.63
C PRO A 326 26.10 16.12 6.10
N HIS A 327 25.55 17.17 5.52
CA HIS A 327 24.22 17.71 5.86
C HIS A 327 23.19 17.51 4.76
N SER A 328 23.50 16.72 3.73
CA SER A 328 22.59 16.44 2.62
C SER A 328 21.32 15.77 3.11
N VAL A 329 20.21 16.53 3.13
CA VAL A 329 18.88 16.05 3.51
C VAL A 329 18.46 14.85 2.66
N MET A 330 18.72 14.93 1.35
CA MET A 330 18.36 13.85 0.44
C MET A 330 19.15 12.57 0.71
N ALA A 331 20.47 12.68 0.91
CA ALA A 331 21.31 11.52 1.20
C ALA A 331 20.96 10.88 2.54
N HIS A 332 20.69 11.69 3.58
CA HIS A 332 20.22 11.18 4.87
C HIS A 332 18.84 10.52 4.76
N THR A 333 17.91 11.10 4.00
CA THR A 333 16.58 10.50 3.78
C THR A 333 16.72 9.14 3.11
N ALA A 334 17.43 9.07 1.98
CA ALA A 334 17.63 7.83 1.23
C ALA A 334 18.43 6.77 2.02
N MET A 335 19.43 7.17 2.82
CA MET A 335 20.16 6.25 3.71
C MET A 335 19.23 5.70 4.79
N GLY A 336 18.40 6.55 5.41
CA GLY A 336 17.40 6.09 6.37
C GLY A 336 16.42 5.09 5.76
N MET A 337 15.97 5.31 4.53
CA MET A 337 15.12 4.37 3.78
C MET A 337 15.87 3.05 3.49
N ALA A 338 17.16 3.10 3.12
CA ALA A 338 17.97 1.92 2.89
C ALA A 338 18.13 1.08 4.18
N LYS A 339 18.37 1.73 5.31
CA LYS A 339 18.44 1.06 6.62
C LYS A 339 17.11 0.45 7.05
N LEU A 340 15.98 1.13 6.77
CA LEU A 340 14.64 0.55 7.00
C LEU A 340 14.39 -0.70 6.15
N ARG A 341 14.77 -0.67 4.89
CA ARG A 341 14.69 -1.84 4.00
C ARG A 341 15.48 -3.04 4.56
N ASP A 342 16.65 -2.78 5.12
CA ASP A 342 17.52 -3.82 5.67
C ASP A 342 17.13 -4.20 7.12
N GLY A 343 16.11 -3.54 7.70
CA GLY A 343 15.57 -3.83 9.04
C GLY A 343 16.34 -3.15 10.19
N ASP A 344 17.30 -2.29 9.89
CA ASP A 344 18.06 -1.52 10.88
C ASP A 344 17.35 -0.22 11.22
N VAL A 345 16.35 -0.32 12.11
CA VAL A 345 15.53 0.81 12.50
C VAL A 345 16.33 1.87 13.27
N ASP A 346 17.30 1.47 14.08
CA ASP A 346 18.08 2.39 14.90
C ASP A 346 18.99 3.28 14.06
N GLU A 347 19.70 2.73 13.06
CA GLU A 347 20.48 3.53 12.12
C GLU A 347 19.59 4.36 11.20
N ALA A 348 18.43 3.82 10.78
CA ALA A 348 17.46 4.58 10.00
C ALA A 348 17.01 5.84 10.74
N LEU A 349 16.67 5.72 12.03
CA LEU A 349 16.24 6.85 12.86
C LEU A 349 17.33 7.92 12.96
N LYS A 350 18.60 7.56 13.14
CA LYS A 350 19.72 8.52 13.20
C LYS A 350 19.79 9.36 11.92
N HIS A 351 19.75 8.71 10.77
CA HIS A 351 19.80 9.41 9.49
C HIS A 351 18.56 10.28 9.26
N LEU A 352 17.35 9.77 9.54
CA LEU A 352 16.11 10.49 9.33
C LEU A 352 15.95 11.67 10.31
N GLU A 353 16.46 11.56 11.54
CA GLU A 353 16.53 12.66 12.51
C GLU A 353 17.42 13.79 11.99
N GLN A 354 18.59 13.47 11.40
CA GLN A 354 19.44 14.46 10.74
C GLN A 354 18.69 15.16 9.59
N ALA A 355 17.95 14.40 8.78
CA ALA A 355 17.20 14.94 7.67
C ALA A 355 16.10 15.91 8.13
N VAL A 356 15.34 15.60 9.19
CA VAL A 356 14.24 16.46 9.66
C VAL A 356 14.71 17.64 10.51
N SER A 357 15.85 17.50 11.24
CA SER A 357 16.38 18.56 12.11
C SER A 357 16.92 19.76 11.32
N ALA A 358 17.30 19.57 10.06
CA ALA A 358 17.72 20.63 9.14
C ALA A 358 16.56 21.53 8.64
N ASN A 359 15.40 21.53 9.30
CA ASN A 359 14.16 22.21 8.87
C ASN A 359 13.81 21.87 7.41
N SER A 360 13.84 20.59 7.11
CA SER A 360 13.71 20.04 5.77
C SER A 360 12.40 20.48 5.09
N GLN A 361 12.50 20.82 3.82
CA GLN A 361 11.35 20.95 2.92
C GLN A 361 11.09 19.65 2.15
N ASN A 362 11.83 18.57 2.47
CA ASN A 362 11.63 17.25 1.89
C ASN A 362 10.55 16.49 2.66
N TYR A 363 9.37 16.35 2.06
CA TYR A 363 8.23 15.66 2.68
C TYR A 363 8.54 14.18 2.97
N LEU A 364 9.43 13.52 2.19
CA LEU A 364 9.83 12.13 2.43
C LEU A 364 10.64 11.98 3.71
N ALA A 365 11.52 12.96 4.04
CA ALA A 365 12.24 12.94 5.32
C ALA A 365 11.27 12.89 6.51
N HIS A 366 10.23 13.73 6.50
CA HIS A 366 9.21 13.77 7.54
C HIS A 366 8.36 12.49 7.57
N TYR A 367 7.95 12.00 6.39
CA TYR A 367 7.18 10.76 6.28
C TYR A 367 7.99 9.56 6.80
N TYR A 368 9.21 9.35 6.30
CA TYR A 368 10.02 8.18 6.68
C TYR A 368 10.50 8.25 8.12
N TYR A 369 10.71 9.43 8.68
CA TYR A 369 10.99 9.55 10.12
C TYR A 369 9.79 9.07 10.96
N ALA A 370 8.58 9.49 10.62
CA ALA A 370 7.38 8.97 11.28
C ALA A 370 7.19 7.46 11.04
N TYR A 371 7.50 6.97 9.83
CA TYR A 371 7.45 5.56 9.49
C TYR A 371 8.47 4.74 10.30
N ALA A 372 9.70 5.20 10.44
CA ALA A 372 10.71 4.55 11.26
C ALA A 372 10.28 4.49 12.74
N LEU A 373 9.74 5.59 13.27
CA LEU A 373 9.17 5.61 14.64
C LEU A 373 8.05 4.57 14.81
N SER A 374 7.25 4.31 13.78
CA SER A 374 6.19 3.31 13.82
C SER A 374 6.71 1.86 13.88
N LYS A 375 8.00 1.64 13.60
CA LYS A 375 8.66 0.34 13.67
C LYS A 375 9.30 0.05 15.02
N ILE A 376 9.43 1.04 15.90
CA ILE A 376 10.01 0.84 17.23
C ILE A 376 9.14 -0.17 18.01
N GLY A 377 9.77 -1.20 18.56
CA GLY A 377 9.10 -2.26 19.32
C GLY A 377 8.31 -3.27 18.47
N SER A 378 8.34 -3.17 17.15
CA SER A 378 7.76 -4.16 16.25
C SER A 378 8.72 -5.34 16.09
N THR A 379 8.42 -6.46 16.72
CA THR A 379 9.14 -7.73 16.48
C THR A 379 8.46 -8.51 15.36
N GLY A 380 8.86 -8.23 14.12
CA GLY A 380 8.36 -8.98 12.95
C GLY A 380 6.89 -8.69 12.62
N SER A 381 6.07 -9.72 12.41
CA SER A 381 4.69 -9.62 11.91
C SER A 381 3.62 -9.27 12.95
N MET A 382 3.97 -8.97 14.19
CA MET A 382 2.98 -8.56 15.19
C MET A 382 2.70 -7.05 15.12
N PRO A 383 1.42 -6.63 15.03
CA PRO A 383 1.08 -5.21 15.15
C PRO A 383 1.52 -4.68 16.52
N VAL A 384 2.03 -3.46 16.54
CA VAL A 384 2.39 -2.77 17.79
C VAL A 384 1.10 -2.58 18.60
N SER A 385 1.09 -3.06 19.84
CA SER A 385 -0.08 -2.95 20.74
C SER A 385 -0.39 -1.51 21.19
N GLY A 386 0.53 -0.58 20.94
CA GLY A 386 0.38 0.84 21.23
C GLY A 386 1.67 1.60 20.99
N PHE A 387 1.58 2.92 20.90
CA PHE A 387 2.72 3.82 20.86
C PHE A 387 2.86 4.58 22.17
N ALA A 388 4.09 4.85 22.62
CA ALA A 388 4.31 5.82 23.67
C ALA A 388 3.69 7.18 23.28
N PRO A 389 3.00 7.90 24.19
CA PRO A 389 2.30 9.14 23.82
C PRO A 389 3.18 10.19 23.12
N GLU A 390 4.43 10.32 23.53
CA GLU A 390 5.39 11.24 22.93
C GLU A 390 5.80 10.80 21.51
N THR A 391 5.98 9.50 21.29
CA THR A 391 6.28 8.94 19.98
C THR A 391 5.10 9.16 19.03
N ALA A 392 3.88 8.89 19.47
CA ALA A 392 2.68 9.12 18.67
C ALA A 392 2.49 10.61 18.33
N ALA A 393 2.74 11.51 19.27
CA ALA A 393 2.69 12.96 19.04
C ALA A 393 3.75 13.41 18.01
N THR A 394 4.96 12.86 18.11
CA THR A 394 6.03 13.13 17.14
C THR A 394 5.67 12.63 15.75
N MET A 395 5.22 11.37 15.62
CA MET A 395 4.76 10.82 14.35
C MET A 395 3.67 11.67 13.71
N ARG A 396 2.64 12.04 14.48
CA ARG A 396 1.56 12.90 14.00
C ARG A 396 2.09 14.25 13.52
N ARG A 397 2.96 14.91 14.28
CA ARG A 397 3.56 16.21 13.91
C ARG A 397 4.31 16.13 12.59
N GLU A 398 5.14 15.10 12.43
CA GLU A 398 5.94 14.93 11.22
C GLU A 398 5.08 14.56 10.01
N LEU A 399 4.04 13.73 10.18
CA LEU A 399 3.09 13.40 9.12
C LEU A 399 2.28 14.62 8.66
N LEU A 400 1.87 15.49 9.59
CA LEU A 400 1.18 16.73 9.23
C LEU A 400 2.10 17.68 8.46
N LYS A 401 3.40 17.74 8.77
CA LYS A 401 4.39 18.48 7.98
C LYS A 401 4.54 17.85 6.57
N ALA A 402 4.66 16.53 6.48
CA ALA A 402 4.73 15.85 5.18
C ALA A 402 3.50 16.15 4.32
N ILE A 403 2.29 16.12 4.90
CA ILE A 403 1.03 16.47 4.23
C ILE A 403 0.99 17.94 3.81
N ALA A 404 1.47 18.85 4.66
CA ALA A 404 1.52 20.29 4.32
C ALA A 404 2.47 20.56 3.14
N LEU A 405 3.61 19.86 3.09
CA LEU A 405 4.59 19.96 2.00
C LEU A 405 4.11 19.28 0.71
N ARG A 406 3.40 18.15 0.84
CA ARG A 406 2.90 17.35 -0.28
C ARG A 406 1.49 16.83 -0.01
N PRO A 407 0.45 17.66 -0.23
CA PRO A 407 -0.94 17.31 0.09
C PRO A 407 -1.53 16.15 -0.73
N ASP A 408 -0.92 15.82 -1.85
CA ASP A 408 -1.34 14.74 -2.75
C ASP A 408 -0.56 13.43 -2.55
N TYR A 409 0.27 13.31 -1.48
CA TYR A 409 1.02 12.08 -1.17
C TYR A 409 0.21 11.12 -0.28
N PRO A 410 -0.33 10.00 -0.82
CA PRO A 410 -1.31 9.16 -0.12
C PRO A 410 -0.74 8.45 1.12
N ALA A 411 0.54 8.04 1.08
CA ALA A 411 1.16 7.27 2.16
C ALA A 411 1.19 8.02 3.49
N SER A 412 1.32 9.37 3.46
CA SER A 412 1.27 10.18 4.68
C SER A 412 -0.08 10.09 5.37
N TYR A 413 -1.18 10.09 4.62
CA TYR A 413 -2.53 9.95 5.17
C TYR A 413 -2.79 8.53 5.69
N ASN A 414 -2.29 7.52 4.98
CA ASN A 414 -2.41 6.13 5.38
C ASN A 414 -1.71 5.89 6.73
N LEU A 415 -0.47 6.35 6.86
CA LEU A 415 0.28 6.22 8.12
C LEU A 415 -0.34 7.06 9.24
N LEU A 416 -0.86 8.27 8.94
CA LEU A 416 -1.60 9.08 9.92
C LEU A 416 -2.86 8.37 10.40
N GLY A 417 -3.59 7.73 9.48
CA GLY A 417 -4.73 6.87 9.79
C GLY A 417 -4.35 5.73 10.73
N TYR A 418 -3.27 5.02 10.42
CA TYR A 418 -2.75 3.95 11.28
C TYR A 418 -2.40 4.43 12.69
N VAL A 419 -1.69 5.56 12.82
CA VAL A 419 -1.38 6.15 14.12
C VAL A 419 -2.66 6.50 14.89
N SER A 420 -3.66 7.08 14.23
CA SER A 420 -4.94 7.42 14.84
C SER A 420 -5.74 6.18 15.27
N LEU A 421 -5.72 5.10 14.48
CA LEU A 421 -6.39 3.84 14.82
C LEU A 421 -5.75 3.16 16.04
N VAL A 422 -4.42 3.11 16.11
CA VAL A 422 -3.67 2.50 17.21
C VAL A 422 -3.84 3.28 18.52
N THR A 423 -3.79 4.61 18.45
CA THR A 423 -3.91 5.47 19.64
C THR A 423 -5.34 5.76 20.06
N GLY A 424 -6.31 5.58 19.16
CA GLY A 424 -7.70 6.00 19.36
C GLY A 424 -7.90 7.52 19.30
N ASN A 425 -6.86 8.31 19.00
CA ASN A 425 -6.89 9.77 19.02
C ASN A 425 -7.11 10.37 17.63
N ASN A 426 -7.76 11.54 17.59
CA ASN A 426 -7.97 12.34 16.37
C ASN A 426 -8.66 11.60 15.20
N LEU A 427 -9.44 10.56 15.49
CA LEU A 427 -10.08 9.71 14.48
C LEU A 427 -10.94 10.49 13.49
N SER A 428 -11.80 11.41 14.00
CA SER A 428 -12.69 12.20 13.13
C SER A 428 -11.92 13.17 12.24
N GLU A 429 -10.92 13.87 12.78
CA GLU A 429 -10.07 14.79 12.01
C GLU A 429 -9.30 14.03 10.93
N THR A 430 -8.68 12.90 11.29
CA THR A 430 -7.93 12.06 10.35
C THR A 430 -8.84 11.49 9.25
N ARG A 431 -10.07 11.10 9.58
CA ARG A 431 -11.06 10.66 8.60
C ARG A 431 -11.35 11.74 7.54
N GLU A 432 -11.57 12.98 7.95
CA GLU A 432 -11.81 14.11 7.03
C GLU A 432 -10.58 14.38 6.15
N MET A 433 -9.37 14.24 6.70
CA MET A 433 -8.14 14.38 5.92
C MET A 433 -8.01 13.27 4.86
N VAL A 434 -8.29 12.00 5.21
CA VAL A 434 -8.28 10.89 4.26
C VAL A 434 -9.36 11.05 3.18
N LEU A 435 -10.55 11.51 3.54
CA LEU A 435 -11.61 11.87 2.59
C LEU A 435 -11.15 12.94 1.60
N SER A 436 -10.42 13.96 2.08
CA SER A 436 -9.89 15.01 1.22
C SER A 436 -8.81 14.49 0.25
N ALA A 437 -7.95 13.58 0.72
CA ALA A 437 -6.96 12.91 -0.12
C ALA A 437 -7.62 12.04 -1.22
N LEU A 438 -8.69 11.34 -0.89
CA LEU A 438 -9.45 10.53 -1.86
C LEU A 438 -10.15 11.38 -2.94
N LYS A 439 -10.55 12.62 -2.66
CA LYS A 439 -11.07 13.53 -3.69
C LYS A 439 -10.03 13.87 -4.77
N VAL A 440 -8.75 13.88 -4.39
CA VAL A 440 -7.62 14.16 -5.29
C VAL A 440 -7.17 12.87 -6.00
N SER A 441 -7.21 11.74 -5.33
CA SER A 441 -6.73 10.43 -5.82
C SER A 441 -7.77 9.33 -5.56
N PRO A 442 -8.90 9.32 -6.28
CA PRO A 442 -10.03 8.41 -6.00
C PRO A 442 -9.72 6.92 -6.25
N GLY A 443 -8.70 6.62 -7.07
CA GLY A 443 -8.29 5.24 -7.38
C GLY A 443 -7.37 4.59 -6.34
N ARG A 444 -7.07 5.26 -5.22
CA ARG A 444 -6.13 4.73 -4.22
C ARG A 444 -6.82 3.81 -3.22
N THR A 445 -6.77 2.52 -3.52
CA THR A 445 -7.44 1.47 -2.73
C THR A 445 -6.99 1.43 -1.28
N GLU A 446 -5.71 1.72 -1.00
CA GLU A 446 -5.16 1.79 0.36
C GLU A 446 -5.82 2.89 1.21
N LEU A 447 -6.16 4.04 0.61
CA LEU A 447 -6.89 5.10 1.32
C LEU A 447 -8.36 4.74 1.52
N ILE A 448 -8.98 4.04 0.56
CA ILE A 448 -10.35 3.54 0.69
C ILE A 448 -10.41 2.54 1.85
N PHE A 449 -9.44 1.65 1.93
CA PHE A 449 -9.33 0.68 3.02
C PHE A 449 -9.13 1.36 4.37
N MET A 450 -8.20 2.32 4.45
CA MET A 450 -7.96 3.11 5.67
C MET A 450 -9.23 3.85 6.11
N LEU A 451 -9.95 4.46 5.17
CA LEU A 451 -11.20 5.15 5.48
C LEU A 451 -12.27 4.19 6.01
N GLY A 452 -12.37 2.98 5.43
CA GLY A 452 -13.25 1.92 5.93
C GLY A 452 -12.94 1.56 7.40
N GLN A 453 -11.66 1.44 7.75
CA GLN A 453 -11.22 1.17 9.12
C GLN A 453 -11.54 2.34 10.07
N LEU A 454 -11.33 3.59 9.63
CA LEU A 454 -11.68 4.78 10.42
C LEU A 454 -13.18 4.88 10.67
N TYR A 455 -14.02 4.56 9.67
CA TYR A 455 -15.47 4.48 9.86
C TYR A 455 -15.88 3.37 10.82
N LEU A 456 -15.25 2.18 10.77
CA LEU A 456 -15.48 1.13 11.77
C LEU A 456 -15.16 1.62 13.18
N ARG A 457 -14.02 2.28 13.34
CA ARG A 457 -13.56 2.77 14.67
C ARG A 457 -14.39 3.92 15.19
N THR A 458 -15.07 4.68 14.32
CA THR A 458 -16.01 5.76 14.68
C THR A 458 -17.48 5.31 14.62
N GLU A 459 -17.74 4.00 14.57
CA GLU A 459 -19.07 3.37 14.63
C GLU A 459 -20.02 3.72 13.46
N ASP A 460 -19.48 4.25 12.37
CA ASP A 460 -20.24 4.45 11.13
C ASP A 460 -20.20 3.17 10.27
N TYR A 461 -20.92 2.15 10.73
CA TYR A 461 -20.91 0.82 10.14
C TYR A 461 -21.43 0.77 8.70
N LYS A 462 -22.34 1.69 8.33
CA LYS A 462 -22.89 1.77 6.98
C LYS A 462 -21.82 2.16 5.96
N ASN A 463 -21.11 3.26 6.21
CA ASN A 463 -20.07 3.73 5.32
C ASN A 463 -18.85 2.79 5.34
N ALA A 464 -18.52 2.23 6.51
CA ALA A 464 -17.48 1.21 6.63
C ALA A 464 -17.74 0.00 5.74
N ARG A 465 -18.95 -0.57 5.80
CA ARG A 465 -19.36 -1.72 4.99
C ARG A 465 -19.21 -1.44 3.50
N GLN A 466 -19.73 -0.32 3.01
CA GLN A 466 -19.67 0.04 1.60
C GLN A 466 -18.23 0.08 1.08
N LEU A 467 -17.31 0.71 1.82
CA LEU A 467 -15.92 0.84 1.41
C LEU A 467 -15.15 -0.48 1.51
N LEU A 468 -15.40 -1.26 2.56
CA LEU A 468 -14.76 -2.57 2.71
C LEU A 468 -15.22 -3.57 1.66
N GLU A 469 -16.50 -3.56 1.27
CA GLU A 469 -17.03 -4.35 0.15
C GLU A 469 -16.37 -3.97 -1.18
N GLN A 470 -16.16 -2.66 -1.41
CA GLN A 470 -15.43 -2.18 -2.57
C GLN A 470 -14.00 -2.72 -2.60
N VAL A 471 -13.27 -2.64 -1.48
CA VAL A 471 -11.89 -3.16 -1.37
C VAL A 471 -11.85 -4.67 -1.54
N ALA A 472 -12.72 -5.42 -0.85
CA ALA A 472 -12.79 -6.88 -0.94
C ALA A 472 -13.05 -7.38 -2.36
N LYS A 473 -13.77 -6.59 -3.17
CA LYS A 473 -14.19 -6.94 -4.54
C LYS A 473 -13.19 -6.49 -5.61
N LYS A 474 -12.55 -5.32 -5.44
CA LYS A 474 -11.81 -4.65 -6.51
C LYS A 474 -10.31 -4.49 -6.28
N SER A 475 -9.80 -4.64 -5.05
CA SER A 475 -8.37 -4.43 -4.79
C SER A 475 -7.50 -5.47 -5.49
N ASP A 476 -6.43 -5.02 -6.13
CA ASP A 476 -5.41 -5.90 -6.72
C ASP A 476 -4.53 -6.57 -5.65
N ASN A 477 -4.47 -5.97 -4.45
CA ASN A 477 -3.72 -6.50 -3.31
C ASN A 477 -4.52 -7.60 -2.61
N GLU A 478 -4.06 -8.85 -2.73
CA GLU A 478 -4.69 -10.04 -2.13
C GLU A 478 -4.81 -9.94 -0.60
N GLN A 479 -3.76 -9.47 0.06
CA GLN A 479 -3.76 -9.35 1.52
C GLN A 479 -4.81 -8.33 1.98
N MET A 480 -4.92 -7.21 1.28
CA MET A 480 -5.90 -6.17 1.58
C MET A 480 -7.33 -6.67 1.34
N ARG A 481 -7.58 -7.44 0.27
CA ARG A 481 -8.87 -8.11 0.04
C ARG A 481 -9.26 -9.04 1.19
N GLN A 482 -8.32 -9.89 1.62
CA GLN A 482 -8.55 -10.83 2.71
C GLN A 482 -8.83 -10.10 4.03
N GLN A 483 -8.10 -9.04 4.34
CA GLN A 483 -8.32 -8.22 5.52
C GLN A 483 -9.69 -7.53 5.47
N ALA A 484 -10.06 -6.94 4.34
CA ALA A 484 -11.38 -6.33 4.16
C ALA A 484 -12.51 -7.36 4.35
N GLN A 485 -12.36 -8.56 3.78
CA GLN A 485 -13.33 -9.64 3.93
C GLN A 485 -13.46 -10.12 5.38
N ALA A 486 -12.35 -10.22 6.11
CA ALA A 486 -12.36 -10.56 7.53
C ALA A 486 -13.10 -9.51 8.36
N MET A 487 -12.85 -8.21 8.10
CA MET A 487 -13.54 -7.11 8.77
C MET A 487 -15.05 -7.10 8.47
N LEU A 488 -15.46 -7.38 7.24
CA LEU A 488 -16.88 -7.52 6.86
C LEU A 488 -17.56 -8.67 7.60
N THR A 489 -16.86 -9.79 7.76
CA THR A 489 -17.36 -10.95 8.52
C THR A 489 -17.58 -10.59 9.99
N GLN A 490 -16.60 -9.90 10.61
CA GLN A 490 -16.71 -9.43 11.99
C GLN A 490 -17.85 -8.42 12.16
N LEU A 491 -17.98 -7.47 11.23
CA LEU A 491 -19.06 -6.48 11.22
C LEU A 491 -20.42 -7.15 11.11
N GLY A 492 -20.57 -8.15 10.24
CA GLY A 492 -21.81 -8.91 10.10
C GLY A 492 -22.19 -9.68 11.36
N ALA A 493 -21.24 -10.29 12.04
CA ALA A 493 -21.45 -10.97 13.33
C ALA A 493 -21.89 -9.98 14.41
N PHE A 494 -21.24 -8.81 14.49
CA PHE A 494 -21.61 -7.74 15.42
C PHE A 494 -23.02 -7.21 15.20
N GLU A 495 -23.42 -6.93 13.96
CA GLU A 495 -24.77 -6.47 13.62
C GLU A 495 -25.85 -7.53 13.96
N GLN A 496 -25.56 -8.81 13.69
CA GLN A 496 -26.48 -9.91 14.09
C GLN A 496 -26.63 -9.98 15.62
N GLN A 497 -25.55 -9.78 16.34
CA GLN A 497 -25.60 -9.74 17.80
C GLN A 497 -26.41 -8.55 18.31
N GLN A 498 -26.21 -7.35 17.76
CA GLN A 498 -27.01 -6.17 18.10
C GLN A 498 -28.49 -6.37 17.81
N GLU A 499 -28.84 -6.97 16.67
CA GLU A 499 -30.23 -7.22 16.30
C GLU A 499 -30.87 -8.22 17.26
N ARG A 500 -30.16 -9.29 17.66
CA ARG A 500 -30.64 -10.21 18.70
C ARG A 500 -30.90 -9.49 20.02
N PHE A 501 -30.01 -8.60 20.45
CA PHE A 501 -30.21 -7.80 21.65
C PHE A 501 -31.45 -6.91 21.55
N LYS A 502 -31.69 -6.23 20.42
CA LYS A 502 -32.89 -5.44 20.19
C LYS A 502 -34.15 -6.28 20.24
N GLN A 503 -34.16 -7.47 19.63
CA GLN A 503 -35.29 -8.38 19.67
C GLN A 503 -35.62 -8.85 21.08
N ILE A 504 -34.60 -9.18 21.87
CA ILE A 504 -34.75 -9.55 23.29
C ILE A 504 -35.35 -8.38 24.09
N GLN A 505 -34.85 -7.15 23.90
CA GLN A 505 -35.40 -5.97 24.58
C GLN A 505 -36.84 -5.68 24.16
N LEU A 506 -37.19 -5.84 22.90
CA LEU A 506 -38.56 -5.67 22.39
C LEU A 506 -39.53 -6.73 22.93
N GLN A 507 -39.04 -7.95 23.13
CA GLN A 507 -39.81 -9.02 23.77
C GLN A 507 -40.01 -8.75 25.25
N ALA A 508 -38.97 -8.27 25.95
CA ALA A 508 -39.05 -7.91 27.38
C ALA A 508 -40.02 -6.74 27.63
N THR A 509 -40.03 -5.73 26.72
CA THR A 509 -40.97 -4.59 26.82
C THR A 509 -42.44 -4.99 26.52
N LYS A 510 -42.66 -6.00 25.67
CA LYS A 510 -44.03 -6.52 25.37
C LYS A 510 -44.56 -7.42 26.46
N SER A 511 -43.72 -7.90 27.36
CA SER A 511 -44.06 -8.80 28.47
C SER A 511 -44.33 -8.08 29.81
N GLN A 512 -44.35 -6.74 29.84
CA GLN A 512 -44.77 -6.01 31.05
C GLN A 512 -46.32 -6.08 31.16
N PRO A 513 -46.88 -6.69 32.23
CA PRO A 513 -48.30 -6.64 32.48
C PRO A 513 -48.68 -5.21 32.88
N THR A 514 -49.71 -4.68 32.19
CA THR A 514 -50.42 -3.46 32.61
C THR A 514 -50.86 -3.58 34.07
N SER A 515 -50.41 -2.67 34.90
CA SER A 515 -50.78 -2.58 36.30
C SER A 515 -52.30 -2.45 36.46
N PRO A 516 -52.96 -3.24 37.30
CA PRO A 516 -54.34 -2.97 37.71
C PRO A 516 -54.40 -1.88 38.78
N GLU A 517 -55.38 -0.98 38.62
CA GLU A 517 -55.74 0.05 39.60
C GLU A 517 -55.97 -0.51 41.00
N LEU A 518 -55.44 0.17 42.02
CA LEU A 518 -55.77 -0.04 43.41
C LEU A 518 -57.24 0.26 43.70
N ARG A 519 -58.02 -0.77 44.04
CA ARG A 519 -59.21 -0.63 44.87
C ARG A 519 -58.96 -1.31 46.21
N SER A 520 -58.98 -0.50 47.24
CA SER A 520 -58.96 -0.90 48.64
C SER A 520 -60.25 -1.60 49.07
N THR A 521 -60.19 -2.81 49.63
CA THR A 521 -61.13 -3.28 50.65
C THR A 521 -60.47 -4.37 51.52
N GLU A 522 -60.58 -4.20 52.80
CA GLU A 522 -60.13 -5.09 53.89
C GLU A 522 -60.83 -6.46 53.80
N SER A 523 -60.09 -7.51 54.12
CA SER A 523 -60.44 -8.55 55.11
C SER A 523 -59.56 -9.80 54.93
N THR A 524 -58.97 -10.27 56.02
CA THR A 524 -58.28 -11.54 56.31
C THR A 524 -59.28 -12.71 56.48
N PRO A 525 -58.83 -14.01 56.69
CA PRO A 525 -57.67 -14.77 56.16
C PRO A 525 -58.06 -16.18 55.63
N GLU A 526 -57.04 -16.95 55.33
CA GLU A 526 -56.91 -18.42 55.31
C GLU A 526 -56.84 -19.21 53.98
N THR A 527 -55.73 -19.91 53.96
CA THR A 527 -55.44 -21.30 53.55
C THR A 527 -55.05 -21.62 52.08
N ALA A 528 -53.80 -21.99 51.98
CA ALA A 528 -53.19 -23.18 51.34
C ALA A 528 -52.97 -23.28 49.84
N MET A 529 -51.70 -23.43 49.58
CA MET A 529 -51.04 -24.30 48.59
C MET A 529 -51.32 -24.12 47.07
N SER A 530 -50.38 -23.57 46.39
CA SER A 530 -49.45 -24.31 45.46
C SER A 530 -48.43 -23.34 44.84
N SER A 531 -47.19 -23.74 44.96
CA SER A 531 -46.02 -23.02 44.51
C SER A 531 -45.77 -23.19 43.04
N GLU A 532 -45.77 -22.08 42.28
CA GLU A 532 -44.95 -21.93 41.08
C GLU A 532 -43.93 -20.82 41.36
N PRO A 533 -42.65 -21.01 40.97
CA PRO A 533 -41.59 -20.07 41.34
C PRO A 533 -41.70 -18.78 40.50
N ALA A 534 -41.75 -17.67 41.18
CA ALA A 534 -41.59 -16.34 40.61
C ALA A 534 -40.21 -16.25 39.90
N VAL A 535 -40.21 -16.03 38.59
CA VAL A 535 -39.00 -15.70 37.83
C VAL A 535 -38.55 -14.30 38.28
N THR A 536 -37.61 -14.25 39.17
CA THR A 536 -36.87 -13.02 39.49
C THR A 536 -35.98 -12.72 38.28
N ASN A 537 -36.22 -11.61 37.58
CA ASN A 537 -35.33 -11.05 36.56
C ASN A 537 -34.05 -10.53 37.25
N ASP A 538 -33.17 -11.44 37.64
CA ASP A 538 -31.82 -11.14 38.08
C ASP A 538 -30.91 -11.02 36.84
N PRO A 539 -30.32 -9.84 36.53
CA PRO A 539 -29.40 -9.68 35.38
C PRO A 539 -28.25 -10.66 35.41
N SER A 540 -27.92 -11.21 36.60
CA SER A 540 -26.88 -12.23 36.73
C SER A 540 -27.28 -13.61 36.20
N SER A 541 -28.59 -13.87 35.94
CA SER A 541 -29.03 -15.15 35.37
C SER A 541 -28.56 -15.36 33.93
N TYR A 542 -28.57 -14.33 33.13
CA TYR A 542 -28.09 -14.38 31.73
C TYR A 542 -26.57 -14.57 31.65
N LEU A 543 -25.86 -13.95 32.60
CA LEU A 543 -24.41 -14.12 32.67
C LEU A 543 -24.04 -15.56 33.01
N ARG A 544 -24.80 -16.21 33.91
CA ARG A 544 -24.59 -17.63 34.27
C ARG A 544 -24.81 -18.59 33.08
N GLU A 545 -25.77 -18.30 32.21
CA GLU A 545 -26.01 -19.10 30.99
C GLU A 545 -24.91 -18.89 29.93
N ALA A 546 -24.31 -17.71 29.91
CA ALA A 546 -23.25 -17.34 28.95
C ALA A 546 -21.87 -17.90 29.37
N LEU A 547 -21.66 -18.18 30.67
CA LEU A 547 -20.38 -18.71 31.15
C LEU A 547 -20.12 -20.11 30.56
N ARG A 548 -18.84 -20.36 30.30
CA ARG A 548 -18.36 -21.69 29.87
C ARG A 548 -18.76 -22.76 30.92
N LYS A 549 -19.34 -23.83 30.47
CA LYS A 549 -19.63 -24.99 31.34
C LYS A 549 -18.37 -25.82 31.52
N PRO A 550 -18.06 -26.28 32.75
CA PRO A 550 -16.90 -27.12 32.99
C PRO A 550 -17.04 -28.45 32.22
N ALA A 551 -15.95 -28.93 31.63
CA ALA A 551 -15.87 -30.25 31.04
C ALA A 551 -15.61 -31.34 32.09
N ASP A 552 -15.70 -32.61 31.72
CA ASP A 552 -15.43 -33.73 32.61
C ASP A 552 -14.05 -33.62 33.27
N GLY A 553 -13.99 -33.63 34.58
CA GLY A 553 -12.77 -33.47 35.36
C GLY A 553 -12.34 -32.02 35.64
N GLU A 554 -13.07 -31.02 35.14
CA GLU A 554 -12.85 -29.61 35.45
C GLU A 554 -13.68 -29.15 36.64
N THR A 555 -13.11 -28.24 37.40
CA THR A 555 -13.78 -27.54 38.51
C THR A 555 -13.97 -26.07 38.11
N GLN A 556 -15.20 -25.57 38.21
CA GLN A 556 -15.52 -24.17 37.97
C GLN A 556 -15.65 -23.43 39.31
N VAL A 557 -14.96 -22.30 39.45
CA VAL A 557 -14.97 -21.49 40.67
C VAL A 557 -14.97 -19.99 40.36
N GLN A 558 -15.59 -19.21 41.23
CA GLN A 558 -15.42 -17.76 41.21
C GLN A 558 -14.23 -17.37 42.10
N ALA A 559 -13.39 -16.50 41.60
CA ALA A 559 -12.16 -16.09 42.24
C ALA A 559 -11.87 -14.60 42.01
N VAL A 560 -10.86 -14.07 42.69
CA VAL A 560 -10.27 -12.75 42.42
C VAL A 560 -8.85 -12.97 41.90
N LEU A 561 -8.57 -12.47 40.69
CA LEU A 561 -7.23 -12.54 40.12
C LEU A 561 -6.31 -11.52 40.79
N GLN A 562 -5.21 -12.00 41.40
CA GLN A 562 -4.28 -11.17 42.16
C GLN A 562 -2.96 -10.92 41.41
N ASN A 563 -2.44 -11.95 40.73
CA ASN A 563 -1.13 -11.88 40.07
C ASN A 563 -1.04 -12.87 38.92
N ILE A 564 -0.23 -12.56 37.93
CA ILE A 564 0.17 -13.49 36.86
C ILE A 564 1.69 -13.58 36.86
N GLU A 565 2.23 -14.71 37.24
CA GLU A 565 3.65 -14.98 37.27
C GLU A 565 4.08 -15.67 35.97
N CYS A 566 5.03 -15.07 35.29
CA CYS A 566 5.59 -15.62 34.07
C CYS A 566 7.06 -16.01 34.32
N ALA A 567 7.33 -17.32 34.33
CA ALA A 567 8.67 -17.85 34.54
C ALA A 567 9.04 -18.83 33.41
N GLY A 568 9.79 -18.35 32.44
CA GLY A 568 10.22 -19.16 31.29
C GLY A 568 9.03 -19.59 30.42
N LYS A 569 8.71 -20.89 30.39
CA LYS A 569 7.59 -21.45 29.62
C LYS A 569 6.31 -21.62 30.46
N ASP A 570 6.38 -21.47 31.78
CA ASP A 570 5.26 -21.67 32.67
C ASP A 570 4.63 -20.32 33.02
N VAL A 571 3.30 -20.21 32.88
CA VAL A 571 2.50 -19.06 33.34
C VAL A 571 1.60 -19.53 34.50
N ILE A 572 1.67 -18.82 35.64
CA ILE A 572 0.93 -19.16 36.87
C ILE A 572 -0.01 -18.03 37.23
N PHE A 573 -1.29 -18.32 37.27
CA PHE A 573 -2.33 -17.41 37.74
C PHE A 573 -2.49 -17.58 39.24
N VAL A 574 -2.23 -16.53 40.00
CA VAL A 574 -2.43 -16.48 41.44
C VAL A 574 -3.80 -15.88 41.68
N VAL A 575 -4.72 -16.70 42.19
CA VAL A 575 -6.12 -16.33 42.37
C VAL A 575 -6.56 -16.57 43.79
N LYS A 576 -7.44 -15.71 44.30
CA LYS A 576 -8.07 -15.87 45.65
C LYS A 576 -9.47 -16.48 45.47
N ILE A 577 -9.66 -17.71 45.94
CA ILE A 577 -10.92 -18.44 45.95
C ILE A 577 -11.46 -18.44 47.37
N GLY A 578 -12.51 -17.66 47.67
CA GLY A 578 -12.93 -17.41 49.04
C GLY A 578 -11.80 -16.77 49.86
N GLU A 579 -11.33 -17.43 50.90
CA GLU A 579 -10.19 -16.95 51.72
C GLU A 579 -8.86 -17.63 51.38
N GLN A 580 -8.84 -18.58 50.43
CA GLN A 580 -7.64 -19.34 50.08
C GLN A 580 -7.02 -18.80 48.79
N ILE A 581 -5.68 -18.77 48.75
CA ILE A 581 -4.91 -18.45 47.55
C ILE A 581 -4.58 -19.76 46.82
N SER A 582 -4.97 -19.84 45.55
CA SER A 582 -4.65 -20.95 44.69
C SER A 582 -3.78 -20.50 43.52
N ARG A 583 -2.89 -21.39 43.10
CA ARG A 583 -1.92 -21.16 42.01
C ARG A 583 -2.23 -22.10 40.86
N LEU A 584 -2.71 -21.56 39.74
CA LEU A 584 -3.13 -22.34 38.57
C LEU A 584 -2.16 -22.12 37.41
N ARG A 585 -1.63 -23.19 36.83
CA ARG A 585 -0.62 -23.11 35.77
C ARG A 585 -1.20 -23.35 34.40
N THR A 586 -0.55 -22.74 33.38
CA THR A 586 -0.64 -23.14 31.97
C THR A 586 0.74 -23.14 31.36
N ASN A 587 0.94 -23.90 30.26
CA ASN A 587 2.19 -23.90 29.52
C ASN A 587 2.29 -22.72 28.54
N ALA A 588 1.16 -22.18 28.09
CA ALA A 588 1.09 -21.00 27.23
C ALA A 588 -0.27 -20.31 27.37
N LEU A 589 -0.30 -18.99 27.26
CA LEU A 589 -1.55 -18.21 27.30
C LEU A 589 -2.55 -18.61 26.20
N LYS A 590 -2.07 -19.10 25.07
CA LYS A 590 -2.90 -19.61 23.96
C LYS A 590 -3.66 -20.89 24.30
N ASP A 591 -3.29 -21.60 25.38
CA ASP A 591 -3.89 -22.86 25.77
C ASP A 591 -5.09 -22.67 26.73
N ILE A 592 -5.45 -21.42 27.05
CA ILE A 592 -6.60 -21.05 27.87
C ILE A 592 -7.62 -20.26 27.07
N GLU A 593 -8.88 -20.52 27.34
CA GLU A 593 -9.99 -19.71 26.82
C GLU A 593 -10.13 -18.46 27.64
N LEU A 594 -10.05 -17.28 27.02
CA LEU A 594 -10.15 -15.98 27.67
C LEU A 594 -11.42 -15.27 27.21
N THR A 595 -12.29 -14.87 28.13
CA THR A 595 -13.51 -14.12 27.82
C THR A 595 -13.68 -12.99 28.86
N THR A 596 -14.20 -11.84 28.46
CA THR A 596 -14.58 -10.77 29.38
C THR A 596 -16.04 -10.41 29.22
N TYR A 597 -16.73 -10.36 30.33
CA TYR A 597 -18.10 -9.85 30.50
C TYR A 597 -18.11 -8.56 31.34
N ASP A 598 -16.94 -8.09 31.80
CA ASP A 598 -16.80 -6.83 32.52
C ASP A 598 -16.23 -5.77 31.57
N PRO A 599 -17.01 -4.73 31.22
CA PRO A 599 -16.56 -3.67 30.31
C PRO A 599 -15.41 -2.82 30.90
N ALA A 600 -15.14 -2.91 32.20
CA ALA A 600 -14.03 -2.21 32.86
C ALA A 600 -12.68 -2.95 32.67
N VAL A 601 -12.69 -4.20 32.22
CA VAL A 601 -11.50 -5.01 32.01
C VAL A 601 -11.13 -5.03 30.56
N ASN A 602 -10.06 -4.31 30.20
CA ASN A 602 -9.41 -4.44 28.88
C ASN A 602 -8.75 -5.82 28.82
N GLY A 603 -9.12 -6.64 27.83
CA GLY A 603 -8.79 -8.06 27.69
C GLY A 603 -7.31 -8.44 27.53
N GLU A 604 -6.36 -7.62 27.96
CA GLU A 604 -4.93 -7.93 27.93
C GLU A 604 -4.46 -8.54 29.25
N LEU A 605 -3.98 -9.79 29.17
CA LEU A 605 -3.31 -10.46 30.29
C LEU A 605 -1.80 -10.16 30.23
N THR A 606 -1.35 -9.28 31.10
CA THR A 606 0.08 -8.99 31.31
C THR A 606 0.60 -9.65 32.55
N CYS A 607 1.87 -10.08 32.56
CA CYS A 607 2.54 -10.59 33.73
C CYS A 607 2.68 -9.51 34.82
N GLY A 608 2.52 -9.88 36.08
CA GLY A 608 2.66 -8.99 37.22
C GLY A 608 1.44 -8.93 38.14
N VAL A 609 1.58 -8.15 39.19
CA VAL A 609 0.51 -7.92 40.16
C VAL A 609 -0.60 -7.08 39.55
N ARG A 610 -1.84 -7.53 39.71
CA ARG A 610 -3.01 -6.79 39.21
C ARG A 610 -3.31 -5.58 40.12
N LYS A 611 -3.45 -4.41 39.49
CA LYS A 611 -3.72 -3.15 40.22
C LYS A 611 -5.17 -3.04 40.73
N ALA A 612 -6.09 -3.72 40.05
CA ALA A 612 -7.51 -3.80 40.42
C ALA A 612 -7.86 -5.22 40.91
N GLN A 613 -8.86 -5.34 41.80
CA GLN A 613 -9.42 -6.64 42.18
C GLN A 613 -10.37 -7.09 41.05
N GLU A 614 -9.88 -7.91 40.16
CA GLU A 614 -10.66 -8.41 39.01
C GLU A 614 -11.38 -9.70 39.41
N SER A 615 -12.71 -9.65 39.39
CA SER A 615 -13.55 -10.84 39.64
C SER A 615 -13.55 -11.73 38.41
N VAL A 616 -13.25 -13.02 38.59
CA VAL A 616 -13.15 -13.99 37.47
C VAL A 616 -13.90 -15.28 37.84
N VAL A 617 -14.44 -15.93 36.81
CA VAL A 617 -14.86 -17.33 36.85
C VAL A 617 -13.82 -18.17 36.13
N ILE A 618 -13.33 -19.22 36.76
CA ILE A 618 -12.22 -20.02 36.25
C ILE A 618 -12.65 -21.48 36.16
N CYS A 619 -12.37 -22.15 35.05
CA CYS A 619 -12.39 -23.60 34.94
C CYS A 619 -10.97 -24.14 34.98
N PHE A 620 -10.69 -25.10 35.86
CA PHE A 620 -9.38 -25.71 35.99
C PHE A 620 -9.48 -27.21 36.34
N ILE A 621 -8.44 -27.96 35.98
CA ILE A 621 -8.28 -29.35 36.41
C ILE A 621 -7.44 -29.36 37.69
N PRO A 622 -7.93 -29.88 38.82
CA PRO A 622 -7.14 -30.03 40.05
C PRO A 622 -5.99 -31.00 39.83
N GLN A 623 -4.76 -30.49 39.79
CA GLN A 623 -3.55 -31.29 39.60
C GLN A 623 -2.34 -30.58 40.22
N VAL A 624 -1.98 -31.03 41.41
CA VAL A 624 -0.84 -30.46 42.13
C VAL A 624 0.47 -30.78 41.45
N ASP A 625 1.28 -29.75 41.22
CA ASP A 625 2.64 -29.89 40.68
C ASP A 625 3.65 -29.26 41.64
N LYS A 626 4.52 -30.12 42.22
CA LYS A 626 5.53 -29.69 43.20
C LYS A 626 6.63 -28.83 42.57
N ARG A 627 6.91 -28.96 41.28
CA ARG A 627 7.94 -28.19 40.56
C ARG A 627 7.53 -26.74 40.43
N THR A 628 6.31 -26.50 40.01
CA THR A 628 5.77 -25.14 39.80
C THR A 628 5.03 -24.60 41.01
N LYS A 629 4.86 -25.42 42.07
CA LYS A 629 4.04 -25.11 43.24
C LYS A 629 2.62 -24.66 42.87
N SER A 630 2.01 -25.35 41.92
CA SER A 630 0.66 -25.07 41.43
C SER A 630 -0.33 -26.14 41.87
N ASP A 631 -1.59 -25.74 42.09
CA ASP A 631 -2.69 -26.56 42.59
C ASP A 631 -3.51 -27.18 41.46
N GLY A 632 -3.40 -26.63 40.23
CA GLY A 632 -4.16 -27.09 39.09
C GLY A 632 -3.69 -26.54 37.76
N ILE A 633 -4.32 -27.04 36.69
CA ILE A 633 -4.11 -26.56 35.29
C ILE A 633 -5.34 -25.75 34.90
N ILE A 634 -5.14 -24.46 34.62
CA ILE A 634 -6.20 -23.55 34.16
C ILE A 634 -6.59 -23.86 32.71
N LYS A 635 -7.91 -23.84 32.43
CA LYS A 635 -8.50 -24.09 31.10
C LYS A 635 -9.23 -22.87 30.54
N SER A 636 -9.93 -22.13 31.42
CA SER A 636 -10.56 -20.87 31.02
C SER A 636 -10.51 -19.87 32.14
N ILE A 637 -10.53 -18.59 31.77
CA ILE A 637 -10.70 -17.47 32.68
C ILE A 637 -11.69 -16.49 32.04
N GLU A 638 -12.77 -16.18 32.79
CA GLU A 638 -13.85 -15.33 32.35
C GLU A 638 -13.99 -14.18 33.33
N PHE A 639 -13.71 -12.96 32.88
CA PHE A 639 -13.84 -11.76 33.71
C PHE A 639 -15.31 -11.40 33.84
N VAL A 640 -15.78 -11.23 35.09
CA VAL A 640 -17.17 -10.94 35.39
C VAL A 640 -17.27 -9.69 36.26
N PRO A 641 -18.37 -8.92 36.17
CA PRO A 641 -18.58 -7.75 37.03
C PRO A 641 -18.46 -8.15 38.53
N SER A 642 -17.91 -7.27 39.35
CA SER A 642 -17.67 -7.53 40.79
C SER A 642 -18.94 -7.88 41.59
N ALA A 643 -20.10 -7.42 41.10
CA ALA A 643 -21.41 -7.74 41.68
C ALA A 643 -21.92 -9.15 41.35
N PHE A 644 -21.31 -9.82 40.35
CA PHE A 644 -21.71 -11.17 39.93
C PHE A 644 -21.38 -12.19 41.04
N LYS A 645 -22.28 -13.15 41.25
CA LYS A 645 -22.04 -14.31 42.10
C LYS A 645 -22.39 -15.61 41.37
N LEU A 646 -21.40 -16.49 41.27
CA LEU A 646 -21.62 -17.85 40.83
C LEU A 646 -22.40 -18.60 41.90
N LYS A 647 -23.56 -19.17 41.56
CA LYS A 647 -24.27 -20.05 42.50
C LYS A 647 -23.52 -21.38 42.57
N PRO A 648 -23.41 -21.97 43.78
CA PRO A 648 -22.74 -23.26 43.97
C PRO A 648 -23.41 -24.41 43.22
#